data_5ca660032c02aa6462d7d537ec3370e9
#
_entry.id   5ca660032c02aa6462d7d537ec3370e9
#
_cell.length_a   1.000
_cell.length_b   1.000
_cell.length_c   1.000
_cell.angle_alpha   90.00
_cell.angle_beta   90.00
_cell.angle_gamma   90.00
#
_symmetry.space_group_name_H-M   'P 1'
#
loop_
_entity.id
_entity.type
_entity.pdbx_description
1 polymer ?
#
loop_
_entity_poly.entity_id
_entity_poly.type
_entity_poly.pdbx_seq_one_letter_code
_entity_poly.pdbx_strand_id
1 'polypeptide(L)'
;LGEENLFAAEVSKELDSTQSTAKSIMDAVKNSVLMGDAGLNTFSGNTLRNLKEIEEDLNSIQKFSQLWSALGASRYPIILLIDDISYLNPTEASLFSLFASIPPNVKVVLSFSASSTAYLPFVQNGYAHFQLNGFSQADAKSFSKQYLSTYSKALSAQQEDILASWVLAKQPRCLSVLLNELVSFGQYDALNEYMRGYCRLNEVGQFYDSVLRRLSADYGFEEIGRTLLMLSLTLEGFTEDEVKSMADINQILWSQLRVEMSSWLTNKGGRYCIGDTQMVEAIERYFAQDDECIDDSRHEIISALLDEEEILSHPLTFADYNYRMKQFCYHDSYRYKVEITYQCYKMQEWDILKDWICDVEIFEILYRTNRFLLEDSWKAIMNDNPEVTPEVYAELDFDEIDSFLIPVIANDMATFLSSSFHLTKAAAAVSEKSMEGAAMPLIAKSVLKMNEGCRYARNEEYETACDCFLKALVMQENIVPTPELEIANTCRNLALAYYYNEQYNEAVIYLNRALDYHAASADEKSQAEVIELSEYLAYCDYYKDEEESAAEKFRKVAEMHESLNGRLSGGVAKCLRMQGKCLYYIKQYDEAWMLMNQALDIAIQIDNKKQIVACHKQLYYLCREFKRMMDERGDEQASTLFFRESLLHEMYFSEKPRLAELTVRYEALRCDIMQQYYMNKDYDNVIRIATSLDIHDDADPNVSCLVYYYKAQAYVKLENYPMAKEAFFREFELRKKYLGWEEEDTIL
;
A
#
# COMPACT_ATOMS: atom_id res chain seq x y z
N LEU A 1 -39.34 10.43 24.85
CA LEU A 1 -39.32 8.98 24.51
C LEU A 1 -39.61 8.68 23.04
N GLY A 2 -40.15 9.65 22.26
CA GLY A 2 -40.42 9.50 20.83
C GLY A 2 -39.26 9.94 19.92
N GLU A 3 -38.52 10.97 20.31
CA GLU A 3 -37.42 11.53 19.52
C GLU A 3 -36.11 10.73 19.65
N GLU A 4 -35.85 10.14 20.82
CA GLU A 4 -34.69 9.27 21.03
C GLU A 4 -34.78 7.97 20.23
N ASN A 5 -36.00 7.44 20.02
CA ASN A 5 -36.21 6.25 19.21
C ASN A 5 -36.09 6.53 17.67
N LEU A 6 -36.43 7.74 17.23
CA LEU A 6 -36.26 8.16 15.83
C LEU A 6 -34.76 8.37 15.52
N PHE A 7 -34.02 8.99 16.42
CA PHE A 7 -32.57 9.19 16.26
C PHE A 7 -31.81 7.86 16.29
N ALA A 8 -32.18 6.94 17.20
CA ALA A 8 -31.60 5.59 17.24
C ALA A 8 -31.91 4.77 15.98
N ALA A 9 -33.12 4.93 15.41
CA ALA A 9 -33.52 4.26 14.17
C ALA A 9 -32.83 4.86 12.92
N GLU A 10 -32.60 6.18 12.90
CA GLU A 10 -31.83 6.84 11.83
C GLU A 10 -30.34 6.49 11.92
N VAL A 11 -29.75 6.50 13.11
CA VAL A 11 -28.37 6.08 13.34
C VAL A 11 -28.18 4.60 13.00
N SER A 12 -29.14 3.74 13.35
CA SER A 12 -29.09 2.31 12.96
C SER A 12 -29.20 2.12 11.45
N LYS A 13 -30.05 2.91 10.78
CA LYS A 13 -30.19 2.89 9.31
C LYS A 13 -28.97 3.44 8.60
N GLU A 14 -28.31 4.45 9.16
CA GLU A 14 -27.04 4.98 8.68
C GLU A 14 -25.88 4.02 8.96
N LEU A 15 -25.85 3.36 10.12
CA LEU A 15 -24.92 2.28 10.44
C LEU A 15 -25.08 1.09 9.48
N ASP A 16 -26.32 0.69 9.16
CA ASP A 16 -26.59 -0.37 8.17
C ASP A 16 -26.17 0.05 6.75
N SER A 17 -26.37 1.32 6.38
CA SER A 17 -25.90 1.85 5.10
C SER A 17 -24.37 1.99 5.07
N THR A 18 -23.75 2.37 6.19
CA THR A 18 -22.29 2.46 6.36
C THR A 18 -21.68 1.07 6.42
N GLN A 19 -22.32 0.11 7.07
CA GLN A 19 -21.94 -1.30 7.01
C GLN A 19 -22.12 -1.88 5.60
N SER A 20 -23.16 -1.50 4.86
CA SER A 20 -23.34 -1.87 3.45
C SER A 20 -22.26 -1.27 2.57
N THR A 21 -21.86 -0.02 2.81
CA THR A 21 -20.79 0.66 2.09
C THR A 21 -19.42 0.11 2.50
N ALA A 22 -19.18 -0.12 3.79
CA ALA A 22 -17.99 -0.79 4.29
C ALA A 22 -17.91 -2.24 3.79
N LYS A 23 -19.04 -2.93 3.71
CA LYS A 23 -19.14 -4.27 3.12
C LYS A 23 -18.88 -4.26 1.62
N SER A 24 -19.39 -3.26 0.89
CA SER A 24 -19.09 -3.04 -0.54
C SER A 24 -17.62 -2.71 -0.78
N ILE A 25 -17.01 -1.90 0.10
CA ILE A 25 -15.58 -1.58 0.10
C ILE A 25 -14.76 -2.83 0.45
N MET A 26 -15.19 -3.58 1.44
CA MET A 26 -14.55 -4.84 1.83
C MET A 26 -14.76 -5.94 0.78
N ASP A 27 -15.90 -5.99 0.10
CA ASP A 27 -16.15 -6.88 -1.03
C ASP A 27 -15.36 -6.43 -2.27
N ALA A 28 -15.14 -5.12 -2.48
CA ALA A 28 -14.24 -4.61 -3.51
C ALA A 28 -12.78 -4.90 -3.18
N VAL A 29 -12.35 -4.76 -1.92
CA VAL A 29 -11.03 -5.17 -1.43
C VAL A 29 -10.88 -6.69 -1.47
N LYS A 30 -11.88 -7.47 -1.09
CA LYS A 30 -11.90 -8.94 -1.23
C LYS A 30 -11.96 -9.39 -2.67
N ASN A 31 -12.78 -8.76 -3.50
CA ASN A 31 -12.81 -9.06 -4.93
C ASN A 31 -11.52 -8.61 -5.61
N SER A 32 -10.82 -7.58 -5.14
CA SER A 32 -9.48 -7.24 -5.58
C SER A 32 -8.43 -8.19 -4.99
N VAL A 33 -8.68 -8.86 -3.87
CA VAL A 33 -7.83 -9.93 -3.30
C VAL A 33 -8.23 -11.29 -3.89
N LEU A 34 -9.50 -11.59 -4.11
CA LEU A 34 -9.98 -12.78 -4.86
C LEU A 34 -9.82 -12.64 -6.37
N MET A 35 -9.96 -11.44 -6.90
CA MET A 35 -9.56 -11.04 -8.24
C MET A 35 -8.11 -10.53 -8.27
N GLY A 36 -7.43 -10.39 -7.17
CA GLY A 36 -6.04 -9.99 -7.11
C GLY A 36 -5.17 -11.01 -7.83
N ASP A 37 -5.52 -12.27 -7.75
CA ASP A 37 -4.94 -13.28 -8.61
C ASP A 37 -5.60 -13.34 -10.00
N ALA A 38 -6.85 -12.96 -10.15
CA ALA A 38 -7.46 -12.72 -11.47
C ALA A 38 -7.17 -11.31 -12.02
N GLY A 39 -6.92 -10.31 -11.18
CA GLY A 39 -6.46 -8.97 -11.53
C GLY A 39 -4.94 -8.85 -11.69
N LEU A 40 -4.16 -9.80 -11.19
CA LEU A 40 -2.77 -10.04 -11.54
C LEU A 40 -2.61 -10.57 -12.97
N ASN A 41 -3.69 -10.95 -13.60
CA ASN A 41 -3.74 -11.31 -15.02
C ASN A 41 -3.58 -10.11 -15.94
N THR A 42 -3.58 -8.88 -15.42
CA THR A 42 -3.29 -7.69 -16.19
C THR A 42 -1.85 -7.25 -15.94
N PHE A 43 -0.91 -7.88 -16.64
CA PHE A 43 0.44 -7.36 -16.72
C PHE A 43 0.44 -6.03 -17.47
N SER A 44 0.68 -4.92 -16.80
CA SER A 44 1.13 -3.72 -17.50
C SER A 44 2.63 -3.88 -17.77
N GLY A 45 3.04 -3.73 -19.01
CA GLY A 45 4.39 -4.07 -19.45
C GLY A 45 5.53 -3.24 -18.86
N ASN A 46 5.22 -2.12 -18.19
CA ASN A 46 6.23 -1.37 -17.44
C ASN A 46 6.55 -2.02 -16.08
N THR A 47 5.75 -2.97 -15.65
CA THR A 47 5.85 -3.61 -14.34
C THR A 47 6.94 -4.68 -14.34
N LEU A 48 7.09 -5.46 -15.41
CA LEU A 48 7.98 -6.63 -15.38
C LEU A 48 9.48 -6.30 -15.34
N ARG A 49 9.95 -5.19 -15.90
CA ARG A 49 11.38 -4.83 -15.90
C ARG A 49 11.90 -4.17 -14.62
N ASN A 50 11.04 -3.63 -13.78
CA ASN A 50 11.42 -2.89 -12.54
C ASN A 50 11.00 -3.61 -11.25
N LEU A 51 10.54 -4.84 -11.31
CA LEU A 51 9.67 -5.43 -10.29
C LEU A 51 10.35 -6.15 -9.13
N LYS A 52 11.67 -6.37 -9.14
CA LYS A 52 12.31 -7.04 -7.98
C LYS A 52 12.30 -6.21 -6.69
N GLU A 53 12.16 -4.89 -6.78
CA GLU A 53 12.14 -3.99 -5.61
C GLU A 53 10.81 -3.22 -5.40
N ILE A 54 9.90 -3.27 -6.38
CA ILE A 54 8.71 -2.41 -6.40
C ILE A 54 7.41 -3.24 -6.31
N GLU A 55 7.46 -4.55 -6.44
CA GLU A 55 6.27 -5.41 -6.63
C GLU A 55 5.37 -5.47 -5.39
N GLU A 56 5.93 -5.55 -4.20
CA GLU A 56 5.15 -5.49 -2.95
C GLU A 56 4.54 -4.10 -2.76
N ASP A 57 5.31 -3.05 -3.06
CA ASP A 57 4.88 -1.65 -2.92
C ASP A 57 3.83 -1.26 -3.97
N LEU A 58 3.97 -1.67 -5.22
CA LEU A 58 2.99 -1.36 -6.29
C LEU A 58 1.67 -2.09 -6.10
N ASN A 59 1.68 -3.33 -5.66
CA ASN A 59 0.46 -4.07 -5.33
C ASN A 59 -0.27 -3.41 -4.14
N SER A 60 0.47 -2.95 -3.15
CA SER A 60 -0.06 -2.20 -2.02
C SER A 60 -0.59 -0.83 -2.47
N ILE A 61 0.14 -0.09 -3.31
CA ILE A 61 -0.27 1.22 -3.84
C ILE A 61 -1.54 1.08 -4.71
N GLN A 62 -1.65 0.06 -5.55
CA GLN A 62 -2.84 -0.18 -6.36
C GLN A 62 -4.06 -0.54 -5.49
N LYS A 63 -3.89 -1.38 -4.47
CA LYS A 63 -4.94 -1.73 -3.50
C LYS A 63 -5.40 -0.49 -2.72
N PHE A 64 -4.46 0.34 -2.26
CA PHE A 64 -4.79 1.61 -1.62
C PHE A 64 -5.46 2.60 -2.58
N SER A 65 -5.07 2.67 -3.84
CA SER A 65 -5.72 3.49 -4.85
C SER A 65 -7.17 3.07 -5.10
N GLN A 66 -7.46 1.77 -5.14
CA GLN A 66 -8.82 1.24 -5.24
C GLN A 66 -9.62 1.53 -3.97
N LEU A 67 -9.02 1.37 -2.79
CA LEU A 67 -9.62 1.75 -1.52
C LEU A 67 -9.97 3.25 -1.50
N TRP A 68 -9.03 4.12 -1.90
CA TRP A 68 -9.30 5.56 -1.97
C TRP A 68 -10.41 5.90 -2.95
N SER A 69 -10.47 5.24 -4.11
CA SER A 69 -11.55 5.41 -5.09
C SER A 69 -12.90 5.02 -4.50
N ALA A 70 -12.98 3.87 -3.82
CA ALA A 70 -14.20 3.38 -3.19
C ALA A 70 -14.65 4.30 -2.04
N LEU A 71 -13.73 4.74 -1.18
CA LEU A 71 -14.00 5.71 -0.10
C LEU A 71 -14.41 7.08 -0.66
N GLY A 72 -13.80 7.51 -1.78
CA GLY A 72 -14.14 8.76 -2.47
C GLY A 72 -15.56 8.77 -3.05
N ALA A 73 -16.11 7.62 -3.40
CA ALA A 73 -17.49 7.48 -3.88
C ALA A 73 -18.56 7.61 -2.77
N SER A 74 -18.15 7.62 -1.50
CA SER A 74 -19.06 7.79 -0.37
C SER A 74 -19.70 9.19 -0.37
N ARG A 75 -20.99 9.27 -0.08
CA ARG A 75 -21.73 10.53 0.11
C ARG A 75 -21.45 11.20 1.45
N TYR A 76 -20.86 10.47 2.39
CA TYR A 76 -20.58 10.94 3.75
C TYR A 76 -19.09 11.23 3.92
N PRO A 77 -18.73 12.21 4.78
CA PRO A 77 -17.35 12.38 5.19
C PRO A 77 -16.88 11.17 6.00
N ILE A 78 -15.70 10.67 5.68
CA ILE A 78 -15.10 9.49 6.33
C ILE A 78 -13.89 9.97 7.13
N ILE A 79 -13.77 9.47 8.36
CA ILE A 79 -12.56 9.61 9.17
C ILE A 79 -11.95 8.21 9.32
N LEU A 80 -10.75 8.03 8.78
CA LEU A 80 -9.97 6.81 8.89
C LEU A 80 -8.93 7.01 9.99
N LEU A 81 -8.99 6.19 11.03
CA LEU A 81 -8.02 6.17 12.11
C LEU A 81 -7.15 4.92 11.96
N ILE A 82 -5.84 5.11 11.82
CA ILE A 82 -4.86 4.03 11.74
C ILE A 82 -3.90 4.21 12.90
N ASP A 83 -3.96 3.27 13.84
CA ASP A 83 -3.15 3.31 15.05
C ASP A 83 -1.84 2.56 14.84
N ASP A 84 -0.77 3.12 15.36
CA ASP A 84 0.62 2.63 15.37
C ASP A 84 1.12 2.04 14.03
N ILE A 85 1.05 2.84 13.00
CA ILE A 85 1.50 2.44 11.65
C ILE A 85 3.00 2.09 11.60
N SER A 86 3.76 2.37 12.67
CA SER A 86 5.17 2.03 12.81
C SER A 86 5.44 0.52 12.73
N TYR A 87 4.45 -0.31 13.07
CA TYR A 87 4.57 -1.77 12.98
C TYR A 87 4.66 -2.31 11.55
N LEU A 88 4.23 -1.55 10.55
CA LEU A 88 4.29 -2.01 9.15
C LEU A 88 5.70 -2.08 8.57
N ASN A 89 6.71 -1.58 9.30
CA ASN A 89 8.12 -1.56 8.90
C ASN A 89 8.37 -1.24 7.40
N PRO A 90 7.60 -0.31 6.79
CA PRO A 90 7.77 0.05 5.39
C PRO A 90 8.99 0.95 5.24
N THR A 91 9.57 0.97 4.07
CA THR A 91 10.50 2.07 3.73
C THR A 91 9.75 3.40 3.83
N GLU A 92 10.37 4.44 4.40
CA GLU A 92 9.73 5.74 4.67
C GLU A 92 9.05 6.33 3.41
N ALA A 93 9.62 6.09 2.23
CA ALA A 93 9.10 6.58 0.95
C ALA A 93 7.86 5.79 0.47
N SER A 94 7.80 4.47 0.71
CA SER A 94 6.67 3.64 0.28
C SER A 94 5.42 3.93 1.10
N LEU A 95 5.58 4.10 2.42
CA LEU A 95 4.46 4.43 3.30
C LEU A 95 3.78 5.75 2.88
N PHE A 96 4.57 6.81 2.63
CA PHE A 96 4.02 8.11 2.22
C PHE A 96 3.23 8.01 0.90
N SER A 97 3.71 7.21 -0.05
CA SER A 97 3.06 7.05 -1.36
C SER A 97 1.66 6.43 -1.28
N LEU A 98 1.39 5.60 -0.26
CA LEU A 98 0.05 5.02 -0.02
C LEU A 98 -1.01 6.10 0.29
N PHE A 99 -0.59 7.22 0.85
CA PHE A 99 -1.47 8.33 1.27
C PHE A 99 -1.42 9.53 0.33
N ALA A 100 -0.76 9.43 -0.83
CA ALA A 100 -0.59 10.54 -1.77
C ALA A 100 -1.89 10.99 -2.46
N SER A 101 -2.91 10.14 -2.53
CA SER A 101 -4.15 10.37 -3.30
C SER A 101 -5.42 10.24 -2.45
N ILE A 102 -5.43 10.81 -1.24
CA ILE A 102 -6.59 10.76 -0.35
C ILE A 102 -7.74 11.62 -0.92
N PRO A 103 -8.97 11.06 -1.07
CA PRO A 103 -10.12 11.81 -1.56
C PRO A 103 -10.52 12.96 -0.62
N PRO A 104 -11.12 14.06 -1.14
CA PRO A 104 -11.46 15.22 -0.33
C PRO A 104 -12.45 14.97 0.82
N ASN A 105 -13.32 13.96 0.67
CA ASN A 105 -14.30 13.54 1.67
C ASN A 105 -13.72 12.61 2.74
N VAL A 106 -12.45 12.21 2.62
CA VAL A 106 -11.75 11.33 3.59
C VAL A 106 -10.74 12.14 4.37
N LYS A 107 -10.77 11.98 5.70
CA LYS A 107 -9.75 12.48 6.62
C LYS A 107 -9.02 11.29 7.23
N VAL A 108 -7.70 11.33 7.20
CA VAL A 108 -6.87 10.26 7.74
C VAL A 108 -6.12 10.77 8.96
N VAL A 109 -6.17 10.02 10.04
CA VAL A 109 -5.39 10.25 11.26
C VAL A 109 -4.50 9.03 11.46
N LEU A 110 -3.20 9.25 11.46
CA LEU A 110 -2.19 8.21 11.65
C LEU A 110 -1.51 8.43 13.01
N SER A 111 -1.32 7.38 13.78
CA SER A 111 -0.44 7.44 14.95
C SER A 111 0.89 6.74 14.65
N PHE A 112 1.94 7.25 15.26
CA PHE A 112 3.30 6.73 15.17
C PHE A 112 3.91 6.62 16.55
N SER A 113 4.73 5.60 16.77
CA SER A 113 5.58 5.55 17.95
C SER A 113 6.56 6.73 17.97
N ALA A 114 6.83 7.29 19.15
CA ALA A 114 7.76 8.41 19.33
C ALA A 114 9.21 8.06 18.89
N SER A 115 9.56 6.79 18.82
CA SER A 115 10.86 6.29 18.36
C SER A 115 10.94 6.10 16.84
N SER A 116 9.80 6.11 16.13
CA SER A 116 9.77 5.92 14.68
C SER A 116 10.14 7.20 13.95
N THR A 117 10.84 7.08 12.82
CA THR A 117 11.10 8.18 11.88
C THR A 117 10.13 8.20 10.70
N ALA A 118 9.26 7.20 10.60
CA ALA A 118 8.32 7.01 9.49
C ALA A 118 7.30 8.16 9.30
N TYR A 119 7.12 9.03 10.30
CA TYR A 119 6.27 10.22 10.19
C TYR A 119 6.94 11.40 9.47
N LEU A 120 8.29 11.41 9.35
CA LEU A 120 9.02 12.56 8.81
C LEU A 120 8.59 12.97 7.40
N PRO A 121 8.37 12.05 6.44
CA PRO A 121 7.89 12.41 5.10
C PRO A 121 6.54 13.15 5.13
N PHE A 122 5.64 12.81 6.05
CA PHE A 122 4.34 13.49 6.20
C PHE A 122 4.51 14.92 6.68
N VAL A 123 5.37 15.15 7.69
CA VAL A 123 5.65 16.49 8.21
C VAL A 123 6.34 17.35 7.15
N GLN A 124 7.31 16.81 6.40
CA GLN A 124 8.03 17.52 5.34
C GLN A 124 7.09 17.94 4.20
N ASN A 125 6.03 17.18 3.95
CA ASN A 125 5.01 17.50 2.94
C ASN A 125 3.82 18.31 3.49
N GLY A 126 3.95 18.91 4.68
CA GLY A 126 2.98 19.86 5.21
C GLY A 126 1.75 19.24 5.90
N TYR A 127 1.78 17.95 6.22
CA TYR A 127 0.72 17.35 7.02
C TYR A 127 0.75 17.87 8.45
N ALA A 128 -0.43 18.15 9.01
CA ALA A 128 -0.55 18.55 10.39
C ALA A 128 -0.09 17.43 11.32
N HIS A 129 0.76 17.72 12.28
CA HIS A 129 1.20 16.75 13.25
C HIS A 129 1.00 17.27 14.68
N PHE A 130 0.69 16.34 15.59
CA PHE A 130 0.50 16.62 17.00
C PHE A 130 1.34 15.62 17.81
N GLN A 131 2.18 16.15 18.68
CA GLN A 131 2.87 15.30 19.65
C GLN A 131 2.00 15.15 20.89
N LEU A 132 1.59 13.92 21.19
CA LEU A 132 0.88 13.62 22.42
C LEU A 132 1.89 13.57 23.58
N ASN A 133 1.79 14.59 24.41
CA ASN A 133 2.57 14.64 25.64
C ASN A 133 1.77 14.02 26.79
N GLY A 134 2.45 13.55 27.82
CA GLY A 134 1.78 13.13 29.04
C GLY A 134 0.95 14.26 29.68
N PHE A 135 -0.02 13.91 30.51
CA PHE A 135 -0.89 14.87 31.20
C PHE A 135 -0.08 15.88 32.03
N SER A 136 -0.48 17.15 31.97
CA SER A 136 -0.09 18.14 32.96
C SER A 136 -0.83 17.88 34.28
N GLN A 137 -0.41 18.51 35.36
CA GLN A 137 -1.13 18.42 36.65
C GLN A 137 -2.58 18.91 36.53
N ALA A 138 -2.84 19.90 35.69
CA ALA A 138 -4.18 20.42 35.42
C ALA A 138 -5.03 19.39 34.67
N ASP A 139 -4.45 18.74 33.67
CA ASP A 139 -5.13 17.68 32.90
C ASP A 139 -5.43 16.47 33.80
N ALA A 140 -4.48 16.05 34.63
CA ALA A 140 -4.66 14.95 35.56
C ALA A 140 -5.80 15.23 36.55
N LYS A 141 -5.92 16.46 37.11
CA LYS A 141 -7.05 16.86 37.97
C LYS A 141 -8.37 16.86 37.19
N SER A 142 -8.38 17.44 35.99
CA SER A 142 -9.59 17.49 35.15
C SER A 142 -10.09 16.10 34.81
N PHE A 143 -9.18 15.24 34.34
CA PHE A 143 -9.48 13.84 34.01
C PHE A 143 -10.00 13.07 35.22
N SER A 144 -9.33 13.18 36.38
CA SER A 144 -9.73 12.50 37.62
C SER A 144 -11.12 12.92 38.09
N LYS A 145 -11.43 14.21 37.98
CA LYS A 145 -12.76 14.75 38.34
C LYS A 145 -13.84 14.22 37.43
N GLN A 146 -13.56 14.21 36.09
CA GLN A 146 -14.50 13.69 35.14
C GLN A 146 -14.69 12.16 35.30
N TYR A 147 -13.63 11.39 35.45
CA TYR A 147 -13.68 9.95 35.67
C TYR A 147 -14.48 9.57 36.91
N LEU A 148 -14.16 10.16 38.06
CA LEU A 148 -14.84 9.87 39.35
C LEU A 148 -16.30 10.33 39.35
N SER A 149 -16.64 11.39 38.61
CA SER A 149 -18.03 11.87 38.50
C SER A 149 -18.95 10.83 37.87
N THR A 150 -18.45 9.95 36.97
CA THR A 150 -19.24 8.85 36.38
C THR A 150 -19.69 7.83 37.44
N TYR A 151 -18.95 7.74 38.53
CA TYR A 151 -19.24 6.87 39.68
C TYR A 151 -19.86 7.63 40.86
N SER A 152 -20.28 8.86 40.63
CA SER A 152 -20.82 9.75 41.72
C SER A 152 -19.84 9.92 42.86
N LYS A 153 -18.53 9.90 42.60
CA LYS A 153 -17.45 10.09 43.58
C LYS A 153 -16.70 11.39 43.30
N ALA A 154 -16.08 11.96 44.34
CA ALA A 154 -15.24 13.15 44.22
C ALA A 154 -14.10 13.11 45.24
N LEU A 155 -12.96 13.66 44.85
CA LEU A 155 -11.81 13.88 45.75
C LEU A 155 -11.89 15.29 46.36
N SER A 156 -11.35 15.45 47.58
CA SER A 156 -11.10 16.78 48.14
C SER A 156 -9.93 17.46 47.39
N ALA A 157 -9.84 18.78 47.46
CA ALA A 157 -8.76 19.54 46.83
C ALA A 157 -7.35 19.02 47.19
N GLN A 158 -7.18 18.63 48.47
CA GLN A 158 -5.91 18.06 48.91
C GLN A 158 -5.60 16.70 48.30
N GLN A 159 -6.60 15.87 48.08
CA GLN A 159 -6.47 14.57 47.44
C GLN A 159 -6.17 14.74 45.94
N GLU A 160 -6.83 15.70 45.28
CA GLU A 160 -6.54 16.04 43.88
C GLU A 160 -5.09 16.53 43.72
N ASP A 161 -4.56 17.31 44.68
CA ASP A 161 -3.17 17.78 44.67
C ASP A 161 -2.18 16.62 44.83
N ILE A 162 -2.44 15.68 45.73
CA ILE A 162 -1.61 14.48 45.92
C ILE A 162 -1.56 13.67 44.63
N LEU A 163 -2.70 13.40 44.02
CA LEU A 163 -2.83 12.60 42.82
C LEU A 163 -2.17 13.29 41.63
N ALA A 164 -2.40 14.58 41.42
CA ALA A 164 -1.79 15.33 40.29
C ALA A 164 -0.30 15.54 40.46
N SER A 165 0.27 15.42 41.65
CA SER A 165 1.71 15.46 41.92
C SER A 165 2.42 14.12 41.70
N TRP A 166 1.66 13.03 41.56
CA TRP A 166 2.20 11.70 41.30
C TRP A 166 2.89 11.63 39.95
N VAL A 167 4.08 11.02 39.91
CA VAL A 167 4.91 10.98 38.67
C VAL A 167 4.19 10.26 37.52
N LEU A 168 3.49 9.15 37.84
CA LEU A 168 2.76 8.35 36.86
C LEU A 168 1.38 8.94 36.49
N ALA A 169 0.91 9.98 37.16
CA ALA A 169 -0.30 10.69 36.74
C ALA A 169 -0.18 11.36 35.37
N LYS A 170 1.05 11.53 34.87
CA LYS A 170 1.31 11.96 33.49
C LYS A 170 0.87 10.93 32.43
N GLN A 171 0.77 9.67 32.82
CA GLN A 171 0.35 8.58 31.95
C GLN A 171 -1.16 8.33 32.15
N PRO A 172 -2.00 8.59 31.15
CA PRO A 172 -3.45 8.44 31.28
C PRO A 172 -3.88 7.04 31.72
N ARG A 173 -3.19 6.00 31.26
CA ARG A 173 -3.46 4.59 31.66
C ARG A 173 -3.21 4.36 33.14
N CYS A 174 -2.03 4.69 33.66
CA CYS A 174 -1.73 4.54 35.07
C CYS A 174 -2.70 5.33 35.94
N LEU A 175 -3.07 6.54 35.50
CA LEU A 175 -4.05 7.37 36.23
C LEU A 175 -5.43 6.72 36.24
N SER A 176 -5.91 6.16 35.11
CA SER A 176 -7.22 5.48 35.10
C SER A 176 -7.23 4.20 35.93
N VAL A 177 -6.14 3.43 35.96
CA VAL A 177 -6.02 2.26 36.83
C VAL A 177 -6.09 2.70 38.32
N LEU A 178 -5.32 3.72 38.72
CA LEU A 178 -5.40 4.24 40.08
C LEU A 178 -6.78 4.77 40.43
N LEU A 179 -7.44 5.48 39.53
CA LEU A 179 -8.79 5.98 39.76
C LEU A 179 -9.80 4.84 39.94
N ASN A 180 -9.63 3.74 39.21
CA ASN A 180 -10.46 2.55 39.39
C ASN A 180 -10.24 1.89 40.76
N GLU A 181 -8.97 1.79 41.19
CA GLU A 181 -8.65 1.36 42.57
C GLU A 181 -9.35 2.24 43.65
N LEU A 182 -9.37 3.56 43.42
CA LEU A 182 -10.07 4.50 44.35
C LEU A 182 -11.59 4.38 44.23
N VAL A 183 -12.12 3.96 43.08
CA VAL A 183 -13.57 3.67 42.94
C VAL A 183 -13.96 2.42 43.73
N SER A 184 -13.15 1.40 43.71
CA SER A 184 -13.42 0.12 44.42
C SER A 184 -13.16 0.22 45.92
N PHE A 185 -12.28 1.16 46.34
CA PHE A 185 -11.95 1.30 47.77
C PHE A 185 -13.12 1.85 48.62
N GLY A 186 -13.56 1.05 49.59
CA GLY A 186 -14.77 1.33 50.38
C GLY A 186 -14.56 2.06 51.70
N GLN A 187 -13.32 2.28 52.16
CA GLN A 187 -13.02 2.83 53.47
C GLN A 187 -12.64 4.32 53.43
N TYR A 188 -13.60 5.21 53.70
CA TYR A 188 -13.39 6.65 53.58
C TYR A 188 -12.24 7.18 54.47
N ASP A 189 -12.15 6.74 55.71
CA ASP A 189 -11.14 7.22 56.67
C ASP A 189 -9.71 6.81 56.29
N ALA A 190 -9.54 5.69 55.60
CA ALA A 190 -8.26 5.17 55.17
C ALA A 190 -7.87 5.61 53.73
N LEU A 191 -8.74 6.32 52.98
CA LEU A 191 -8.55 6.70 51.60
C LEU A 191 -7.26 7.49 51.38
N ASN A 192 -6.92 8.41 52.26
CA ASN A 192 -5.72 9.23 52.17
C ASN A 192 -4.43 8.38 52.26
N GLU A 193 -4.42 7.40 53.15
CA GLU A 193 -3.27 6.50 53.32
C GLU A 193 -3.16 5.53 52.13
N TYR A 194 -4.28 4.97 51.73
CA TYR A 194 -4.35 4.11 50.53
C TYR A 194 -3.85 4.79 49.28
N MET A 195 -4.35 5.99 48.98
CA MET A 195 -3.90 6.77 47.82
C MET A 195 -2.43 7.14 47.90
N ARG A 196 -1.93 7.55 49.07
CA ARG A 196 -0.49 7.85 49.25
C ARG A 196 0.39 6.61 49.09
N GLY A 197 -0.12 5.43 49.43
CA GLY A 197 0.57 4.17 49.19
C GLY A 197 0.94 4.00 47.72
N TYR A 198 -0.02 4.16 46.82
CA TYR A 198 0.18 4.11 45.35
C TYR A 198 0.99 5.29 44.83
N CYS A 199 0.71 6.51 45.27
CA CYS A 199 1.40 7.71 44.77
C CYS A 199 2.89 7.82 45.18
N ARG A 200 3.40 6.93 46.02
CA ARG A 200 4.83 6.78 46.31
C ARG A 200 5.58 5.94 45.24
N LEU A 201 4.85 5.17 44.46
CA LEU A 201 5.41 4.31 43.42
C LEU A 201 5.67 5.16 42.16
N ASN A 202 6.89 5.17 41.70
CA ASN A 202 7.32 6.01 40.55
C ASN A 202 7.58 5.23 39.28
N GLU A 203 7.56 3.91 39.36
CA GLU A 203 7.76 2.98 38.23
C GLU A 203 6.46 2.23 37.94
N VAL A 204 6.13 2.11 36.64
CA VAL A 204 4.87 1.47 36.18
C VAL A 204 4.79 0.01 36.65
N GLY A 205 5.91 -0.74 36.53
CA GLY A 205 5.95 -2.12 36.97
C GLY A 205 5.63 -2.29 38.47
N GLN A 206 6.25 -1.49 39.34
CA GLN A 206 5.96 -1.53 40.79
C GLN A 206 4.51 -1.13 41.09
N PHE A 207 3.96 -0.20 40.34
CA PHE A 207 2.57 0.22 40.46
C PHE A 207 1.61 -0.93 40.11
N TYR A 208 1.83 -1.57 38.97
CA TYR A 208 1.00 -2.71 38.56
C TYR A 208 1.18 -3.92 39.47
N ASP A 209 2.37 -4.23 39.94
CA ASP A 209 2.61 -5.28 40.95
C ASP A 209 1.80 -5.01 42.23
N SER A 210 1.64 -3.75 42.62
CA SER A 210 0.82 -3.37 43.82
C SER A 210 -0.67 -3.58 43.55
N VAL A 211 -1.16 -3.32 42.34
CA VAL A 211 -2.54 -3.58 41.92
C VAL A 211 -2.81 -5.09 41.92
N LEU A 212 -1.91 -5.89 41.29
CA LEU A 212 -2.04 -7.34 41.25
C LEU A 212 -1.99 -7.98 42.65
N ARG A 213 -1.14 -7.46 43.53
CA ARG A 213 -1.06 -7.91 44.91
C ARG A 213 -2.38 -7.66 45.69
N ARG A 214 -3.00 -6.52 45.46
CA ARG A 214 -4.31 -6.21 46.05
C ARG A 214 -5.37 -7.17 45.50
N LEU A 215 -5.46 -7.35 44.18
CA LEU A 215 -6.40 -8.28 43.57
C LEU A 215 -6.23 -9.70 44.10
N SER A 216 -4.98 -10.19 44.21
CA SER A 216 -4.70 -11.51 44.77
C SER A 216 -5.09 -11.66 46.22
N ALA A 217 -4.97 -10.59 47.02
CA ALA A 217 -5.38 -10.60 48.40
C ALA A 217 -6.91 -10.62 48.58
N ASP A 218 -7.65 -9.98 47.66
CA ASP A 218 -9.10 -9.85 47.74
C ASP A 218 -9.82 -11.09 47.16
N TYR A 219 -9.27 -11.71 46.13
CA TYR A 219 -9.94 -12.74 45.32
C TYR A 219 -9.25 -14.10 45.27
N GLY A 220 -8.04 -14.23 45.82
CA GLY A 220 -7.22 -15.45 45.77
C GLY A 220 -6.11 -15.38 44.69
N PHE A 221 -4.93 -15.87 45.09
CA PHE A 221 -3.75 -15.81 44.19
C PHE A 221 -3.87 -16.74 42.98
N GLU A 222 -4.34 -17.97 43.18
CA GLU A 222 -4.42 -18.99 42.11
C GLU A 222 -5.53 -18.65 41.13
N GLU A 223 -6.73 -18.33 41.60
CA GLU A 223 -7.87 -18.01 40.73
C GLU A 223 -7.61 -16.77 39.87
N ILE A 224 -7.06 -15.72 40.48
CA ILE A 224 -6.71 -14.48 39.81
C ILE A 224 -5.53 -14.74 38.84
N GLY A 225 -4.49 -15.45 39.27
CA GLY A 225 -3.31 -15.73 38.47
C GLY A 225 -3.68 -16.46 37.20
N ARG A 226 -4.44 -17.55 37.32
CA ARG A 226 -4.90 -18.32 36.17
C ARG A 226 -5.73 -17.47 35.20
N THR A 227 -6.69 -16.70 35.73
CA THR A 227 -7.55 -15.84 34.91
C THR A 227 -6.72 -14.79 34.15
N LEU A 228 -5.81 -14.10 34.83
CA LEU A 228 -5.04 -13.02 34.24
C LEU A 228 -3.98 -13.52 33.27
N LEU A 229 -3.31 -14.62 33.57
CA LEU A 229 -2.36 -15.24 32.64
C LEU A 229 -3.06 -15.64 31.32
N MET A 230 -4.20 -16.31 31.39
CA MET A 230 -4.95 -16.67 30.17
C MET A 230 -5.34 -15.43 29.35
N LEU A 231 -5.85 -14.37 30.01
CA LEU A 231 -6.24 -13.13 29.33
C LEU A 231 -5.04 -12.33 28.78
N SER A 232 -3.84 -12.51 29.33
CA SER A 232 -2.62 -11.86 28.86
C SER A 232 -1.96 -12.61 27.70
N LEU A 233 -2.14 -13.92 27.63
CA LEU A 233 -1.49 -14.80 26.63
C LEU A 233 -2.25 -14.93 25.31
N THR A 234 -3.53 -14.52 25.26
CA THR A 234 -4.36 -14.67 24.05
C THR A 234 -4.09 -13.59 23.00
N LEU A 235 -4.14 -13.96 21.72
CA LEU A 235 -4.10 -13.06 20.57
C LEU A 235 -5.47 -12.41 20.30
N GLU A 236 -6.52 -13.25 20.26
CA GLU A 236 -7.85 -12.87 19.78
C GLU A 236 -8.83 -12.52 20.92
N GLY A 237 -8.47 -12.87 22.15
CA GLY A 237 -9.33 -12.76 23.32
C GLY A 237 -10.29 -13.93 23.48
N PHE A 238 -10.79 -14.10 24.71
CA PHE A 238 -11.73 -15.16 25.07
C PHE A 238 -13.11 -14.60 25.39
N THR A 239 -14.14 -15.35 25.05
CA THR A 239 -15.51 -15.06 25.48
C THR A 239 -15.66 -15.23 26.98
N GLU A 240 -16.74 -14.70 27.55
CA GLU A 240 -17.05 -14.83 28.98
C GLU A 240 -17.14 -16.32 29.41
N ASP A 241 -17.74 -17.17 28.57
CA ASP A 241 -17.89 -18.59 28.88
C ASP A 241 -16.55 -19.34 28.79
N GLU A 242 -15.72 -19.03 27.81
CA GLU A 242 -14.37 -19.58 27.70
C GLU A 242 -13.50 -19.19 28.92
N VAL A 243 -13.49 -17.91 29.32
CA VAL A 243 -12.75 -17.47 30.51
C VAL A 243 -13.19 -18.22 31.75
N LYS A 244 -14.51 -18.38 31.96
CA LYS A 244 -15.03 -19.12 33.12
C LYS A 244 -14.64 -20.60 33.11
N SER A 245 -14.71 -21.22 31.94
CA SER A 245 -14.35 -22.63 31.77
C SER A 245 -12.88 -22.87 31.99
N MET A 246 -12.02 -22.12 31.30
CA MET A 246 -10.57 -22.30 31.33
C MET A 246 -9.96 -21.91 32.68
N ALA A 247 -10.43 -20.83 33.30
CA ALA A 247 -9.92 -20.38 34.59
C ALA A 247 -10.60 -21.06 35.81
N ASP A 248 -11.61 -21.90 35.58
CA ASP A 248 -12.41 -22.58 36.59
C ASP A 248 -13.02 -21.57 37.59
N ILE A 249 -13.59 -20.49 37.08
CA ILE A 249 -14.23 -19.44 37.91
C ILE A 249 -15.74 -19.34 37.66
N ASN A 250 -16.47 -18.95 38.71
CA ASN A 250 -17.91 -18.78 38.57
C ASN A 250 -18.32 -17.40 38.05
N GLN A 251 -19.57 -17.28 37.62
CA GLN A 251 -20.15 -16.04 37.09
C GLN A 251 -20.02 -14.82 38.06
N ILE A 252 -20.10 -15.05 39.36
CA ILE A 252 -20.02 -13.97 40.34
C ILE A 252 -18.62 -13.39 40.35
N LEU A 253 -17.60 -14.25 40.47
CA LEU A 253 -16.22 -13.84 40.50
C LEU A 253 -15.84 -13.14 39.17
N TRP A 254 -16.23 -13.71 38.02
CA TRP A 254 -15.99 -13.07 36.71
C TRP A 254 -16.61 -11.66 36.65
N SER A 255 -17.85 -11.52 37.10
CA SER A 255 -18.53 -10.22 37.06
C SER A 255 -17.82 -9.18 37.95
N GLN A 256 -17.28 -9.59 39.08
CA GLN A 256 -16.49 -8.73 39.98
C GLN A 256 -15.17 -8.34 39.33
N LEU A 257 -14.41 -9.33 38.78
CA LEU A 257 -13.13 -9.09 38.13
C LEU A 257 -13.26 -8.17 36.92
N ARG A 258 -14.30 -8.33 36.13
CA ARG A 258 -14.57 -7.48 34.97
C ARG A 258 -14.75 -6.00 35.36
N VAL A 259 -15.36 -5.72 36.53
CA VAL A 259 -15.48 -4.35 37.05
C VAL A 259 -14.12 -3.84 37.53
N GLU A 260 -13.40 -4.64 38.31
CA GLU A 260 -12.10 -4.30 38.87
C GLU A 260 -11.05 -4.04 37.76
N MET A 261 -11.11 -4.80 36.66
CA MET A 261 -10.18 -4.71 35.53
C MET A 261 -10.64 -3.74 34.44
N SER A 262 -11.78 -3.04 34.62
CA SER A 262 -12.44 -2.25 33.57
C SER A 262 -11.54 -1.19 32.91
N SER A 263 -10.51 -0.71 33.60
CA SER A 263 -9.56 0.29 33.07
C SER A 263 -8.45 -0.28 32.15
N TRP A 264 -8.22 -1.59 32.16
CA TRP A 264 -7.17 -2.26 31.41
C TRP A 264 -7.60 -3.57 30.74
N LEU A 265 -8.82 -4.05 31.02
CA LEU A 265 -9.46 -5.14 30.31
C LEU A 265 -10.08 -4.63 29.01
N THR A 266 -9.67 -5.17 27.88
CA THR A 266 -10.21 -4.82 26.57
C THR A 266 -11.32 -5.78 26.18
N ASN A 267 -12.43 -5.26 25.67
CA ASN A 267 -13.52 -6.05 25.10
C ASN A 267 -13.61 -5.78 23.61
N LYS A 268 -13.37 -6.79 22.79
CA LYS A 268 -13.47 -6.74 21.32
C LYS A 268 -14.63 -7.62 20.86
N GLY A 269 -15.83 -7.04 20.77
CA GLY A 269 -17.00 -7.79 20.29
C GLY A 269 -17.42 -8.96 21.17
N GLY A 270 -17.36 -8.81 22.50
CA GLY A 270 -17.71 -9.86 23.48
C GLY A 270 -16.55 -10.76 23.91
N ARG A 271 -15.34 -10.52 23.39
CA ARG A 271 -14.12 -11.22 23.76
C ARG A 271 -13.20 -10.32 24.58
N TYR A 272 -12.59 -10.89 25.59
CA TYR A 272 -11.79 -10.18 26.58
C TYR A 272 -10.31 -10.53 26.45
N CYS A 273 -9.44 -9.54 26.52
CA CYS A 273 -7.98 -9.68 26.59
C CYS A 273 -7.39 -8.49 27.36
N ILE A 274 -6.14 -8.61 27.76
CA ILE A 274 -5.39 -7.49 28.37
C ILE A 274 -4.79 -6.65 27.23
N GLY A 275 -5.25 -5.40 27.11
CA GLY A 275 -4.81 -4.50 26.03
C GLY A 275 -3.58 -3.63 26.36
N ASP A 276 -2.99 -3.77 27.54
CA ASP A 276 -1.84 -3.00 28.01
C ASP A 276 -0.61 -3.89 28.14
N THR A 277 0.37 -3.70 27.26
CA THR A 277 1.61 -4.52 27.24
C THR A 277 2.37 -4.46 28.55
N GLN A 278 2.40 -3.30 29.24
CA GLN A 278 3.08 -3.17 30.54
C GLN A 278 2.34 -3.92 31.65
N MET A 279 1.01 -4.00 31.55
CA MET A 279 0.21 -4.83 32.46
C MET A 279 0.41 -6.31 32.16
N VAL A 280 0.50 -6.72 30.89
CA VAL A 280 0.84 -8.09 30.49
C VAL A 280 2.19 -8.50 31.10
N GLU A 281 3.23 -7.69 30.92
CA GLU A 281 4.56 -7.93 31.50
C GLU A 281 4.51 -8.02 33.05
N ALA A 282 3.65 -7.23 33.69
CA ALA A 282 3.48 -7.27 35.14
C ALA A 282 2.75 -8.56 35.59
N ILE A 283 1.72 -9.00 34.86
CA ILE A 283 0.98 -10.23 35.13
C ILE A 283 1.92 -11.44 35.00
N GLU A 284 2.67 -11.55 33.90
CA GLU A 284 3.62 -12.62 33.69
C GLU A 284 4.68 -12.64 34.82
N ARG A 285 5.32 -11.52 35.11
CA ARG A 285 6.30 -11.40 36.18
C ARG A 285 5.75 -11.73 37.58
N TYR A 286 4.48 -11.40 37.86
CA TYR A 286 3.90 -11.54 39.17
C TYR A 286 3.34 -12.94 39.43
N PHE A 287 2.72 -13.58 38.43
CA PHE A 287 2.03 -14.86 38.58
C PHE A 287 2.81 -16.03 37.99
N ALA A 288 3.61 -15.84 36.92
CA ALA A 288 4.46 -16.91 36.41
C ALA A 288 5.76 -16.97 37.23
N GLN A 289 6.12 -18.16 37.68
CA GLN A 289 7.36 -18.38 38.43
C GLN A 289 8.57 -18.43 37.50
N ASP A 290 8.36 -18.93 36.31
CA ASP A 290 9.34 -19.10 35.22
C ASP A 290 8.62 -19.23 33.87
N ASP A 291 9.40 -19.40 32.79
CA ASP A 291 8.88 -19.57 31.44
C ASP A 291 8.10 -20.89 31.30
N GLU A 292 8.43 -21.95 32.04
CA GLU A 292 7.72 -23.23 32.05
C GLU A 292 6.26 -23.04 32.51
N CYS A 293 6.01 -22.19 33.50
CA CYS A 293 4.66 -21.90 33.98
C CYS A 293 3.83 -21.14 32.90
N ILE A 294 4.46 -20.30 32.09
CA ILE A 294 3.82 -19.63 30.96
C ILE A 294 3.46 -20.63 29.87
N ASP A 295 4.39 -21.54 29.53
CA ASP A 295 4.17 -22.56 28.51
C ASP A 295 3.11 -23.58 28.95
N ASP A 296 3.06 -23.97 30.23
CA ASP A 296 1.97 -24.77 30.79
C ASP A 296 0.62 -24.11 30.62
N SER A 297 0.53 -22.80 30.89
CA SER A 297 -0.71 -22.04 30.68
C SER A 297 -1.11 -21.98 29.21
N ARG A 298 -0.15 -21.91 28.27
CA ARG A 298 -0.40 -21.98 26.83
C ARG A 298 -0.88 -23.36 26.40
N HIS A 299 -0.30 -24.43 26.95
CA HIS A 299 -0.78 -25.80 26.71
C HIS A 299 -2.22 -26.00 27.22
N GLU A 300 -2.56 -25.45 28.38
CA GLU A 300 -3.95 -25.49 28.87
C GLU A 300 -4.91 -24.75 27.91
N ILE A 301 -4.50 -23.61 27.35
CA ILE A 301 -5.28 -22.88 26.35
C ILE A 301 -5.47 -23.76 25.10
N ILE A 302 -4.40 -24.35 24.56
CA ILE A 302 -4.47 -25.20 23.38
C ILE A 302 -5.41 -26.39 23.63
N SER A 303 -5.25 -27.09 24.75
CA SER A 303 -6.08 -28.25 25.10
C SER A 303 -7.57 -27.86 25.15
N ALA A 304 -7.90 -26.79 25.85
CA ALA A 304 -9.28 -26.31 25.94
C ALA A 304 -9.87 -25.91 24.58
N LEU A 305 -9.07 -25.28 23.71
CA LEU A 305 -9.52 -24.89 22.37
C LEU A 305 -9.67 -26.07 21.41
N LEU A 306 -8.84 -27.12 21.55
CA LEU A 306 -8.96 -28.34 20.75
C LEU A 306 -10.24 -29.12 21.13
N ASP A 307 -10.56 -29.21 22.42
CA ASP A 307 -11.80 -29.84 22.88
C ASP A 307 -13.05 -29.12 22.33
N GLU A 308 -13.05 -27.79 22.34
CA GLU A 308 -14.14 -26.99 21.78
C GLU A 308 -14.20 -27.09 20.24
N GLU A 309 -13.05 -27.15 19.56
CA GLU A 309 -12.99 -27.30 18.11
C GLU A 309 -13.54 -28.63 17.65
N GLU A 310 -13.25 -29.74 18.34
CA GLU A 310 -13.78 -31.08 18.01
C GLU A 310 -15.32 -31.08 18.02
N ILE A 311 -15.93 -30.30 18.93
CA ILE A 311 -17.39 -30.14 19.03
C ILE A 311 -17.93 -29.26 17.90
N LEU A 312 -17.19 -28.23 17.48
CA LEU A 312 -17.61 -27.22 16.54
C LEU A 312 -17.14 -27.47 15.10
N SER A 313 -16.18 -28.40 14.90
CA SER A 313 -15.59 -28.63 13.59
C SER A 313 -16.58 -29.22 12.62
N HIS A 314 -16.82 -28.49 11.54
CA HIS A 314 -17.49 -29.00 10.37
C HIS A 314 -16.52 -28.89 9.20
N PRO A 315 -16.46 -29.91 8.31
CA PRO A 315 -15.59 -29.81 7.14
C PRO A 315 -15.95 -28.56 6.34
N LEU A 316 -14.93 -27.82 5.88
CA LEU A 316 -15.09 -26.60 5.11
C LEU A 316 -15.75 -26.94 3.77
N THR A 317 -17.02 -26.58 3.57
CA THR A 317 -17.72 -26.76 2.29
C THR A 317 -17.67 -25.48 1.46
N PHE A 318 -17.82 -25.60 0.14
CA PHE A 318 -17.88 -24.44 -0.76
C PHE A 318 -18.99 -23.46 -0.38
N ALA A 319 -20.14 -23.96 0.08
CA ALA A 319 -21.25 -23.12 0.55
C ALA A 319 -20.86 -22.33 1.81
N ASP A 320 -20.25 -23.00 2.78
CA ASP A 320 -19.77 -22.40 4.02
C ASP A 320 -18.66 -21.40 3.75
N TYR A 321 -17.69 -21.75 2.91
CA TYR A 321 -16.62 -20.87 2.48
C TYR A 321 -17.14 -19.57 1.87
N ASN A 322 -18.02 -19.67 0.86
CA ASN A 322 -18.59 -18.49 0.22
C ASN A 322 -19.44 -17.64 1.17
N TYR A 323 -20.18 -18.25 2.07
CA TYR A 323 -21.02 -17.56 3.03
C TYR A 323 -20.18 -16.90 4.13
N ARG A 324 -19.25 -17.62 4.72
CA ARG A 324 -18.49 -17.20 5.91
C ARG A 324 -17.34 -16.27 5.54
N MET A 325 -16.58 -16.57 4.50
CA MET A 325 -15.48 -15.71 4.03
C MET A 325 -15.97 -14.40 3.43
N LYS A 326 -17.13 -14.40 2.75
CA LYS A 326 -17.74 -13.15 2.24
C LYS A 326 -18.33 -12.27 3.32
N GLN A 327 -18.78 -12.84 4.44
CA GLN A 327 -19.42 -12.05 5.51
C GLN A 327 -18.44 -11.60 6.62
N PHE A 328 -17.17 -11.99 6.58
CA PHE A 328 -16.23 -11.85 7.71
C PHE A 328 -16.80 -12.40 9.03
N CYS A 329 -17.76 -13.30 8.94
CA CYS A 329 -18.25 -13.98 10.12
C CYS A 329 -17.18 -14.98 10.55
N TYR A 330 -16.35 -14.56 11.49
CA TYR A 330 -15.51 -15.47 12.25
C TYR A 330 -16.40 -16.53 12.87
N HIS A 331 -16.29 -17.74 12.38
CA HIS A 331 -16.75 -18.90 13.13
C HIS A 331 -15.73 -19.12 14.25
N ASP A 332 -16.18 -19.48 15.43
CA ASP A 332 -15.28 -19.67 16.58
C ASP A 332 -14.21 -20.72 16.28
N SER A 333 -14.53 -21.77 15.50
CA SER A 333 -13.55 -22.77 15.01
C SER A 333 -12.36 -22.13 14.25
N TYR A 334 -12.58 -21.12 13.41
CA TYR A 334 -11.46 -20.46 12.70
C TYR A 334 -10.58 -19.65 13.64
N ARG A 335 -11.21 -18.99 14.61
CA ARG A 335 -10.51 -18.25 15.66
C ARG A 335 -9.63 -19.20 16.50
N TYR A 336 -10.16 -20.39 16.85
CA TYR A 336 -9.40 -21.38 17.59
C TYR A 336 -8.16 -21.84 16.83
N LYS A 337 -8.28 -22.09 15.53
CA LYS A 337 -7.13 -22.46 14.68
C LYS A 337 -6.06 -21.37 14.65
N VAL A 338 -6.46 -20.09 14.55
CA VAL A 338 -5.52 -18.95 14.62
C VAL A 338 -4.88 -18.84 16.00
N GLU A 339 -5.66 -18.99 17.08
CA GLU A 339 -5.18 -18.90 18.46
C GLU A 339 -4.20 -20.04 18.76
N ILE A 340 -4.52 -21.29 18.38
CA ILE A 340 -3.63 -22.45 18.56
C ILE A 340 -2.30 -22.22 17.83
N THR A 341 -2.36 -21.76 16.57
CA THR A 341 -1.14 -21.40 15.81
C THR A 341 -0.28 -20.40 16.56
N TYR A 342 -0.90 -19.36 17.11
CA TYR A 342 -0.19 -18.34 17.88
C TYR A 342 0.44 -18.88 19.15
N GLN A 343 -0.26 -19.77 19.88
CA GLN A 343 0.26 -20.36 21.10
C GLN A 343 1.47 -21.28 20.80
N CYS A 344 1.37 -22.17 19.81
CA CYS A 344 2.50 -23.00 19.37
C CYS A 344 3.71 -22.14 18.90
N TYR A 345 3.45 -21.04 18.16
CA TYR A 345 4.50 -20.12 17.75
C TYR A 345 5.21 -19.48 18.95
N LYS A 346 4.47 -19.10 20.00
CA LYS A 346 5.02 -18.45 21.19
C LYS A 346 5.81 -19.41 22.08
N MET A 347 5.43 -20.68 22.15
CA MET A 347 6.18 -21.73 22.85
C MET A 347 7.40 -22.23 22.08
N GLN A 348 7.58 -21.80 20.84
CA GLN A 348 8.65 -22.24 19.94
C GLN A 348 8.62 -23.76 19.66
N GLU A 349 7.44 -24.35 19.70
CA GLU A 349 7.22 -25.77 19.40
C GLU A 349 7.14 -26.01 17.89
N TRP A 350 8.29 -25.87 17.20
CA TRP A 350 8.37 -25.78 15.74
C TRP A 350 7.88 -27.03 15.01
N ASP A 351 8.10 -28.22 15.57
CA ASP A 351 7.64 -29.47 14.96
C ASP A 351 6.11 -29.57 14.99
N ILE A 352 5.49 -29.24 16.14
CA ILE A 352 4.03 -29.23 16.30
C ILE A 352 3.43 -28.15 15.42
N LEU A 353 4.00 -26.96 15.44
CA LEU A 353 3.55 -25.83 14.63
C LEU A 353 3.61 -26.17 13.13
N LYS A 354 4.71 -26.77 12.67
CA LYS A 354 4.87 -27.21 11.29
C LYS A 354 3.77 -28.20 10.90
N ASP A 355 3.58 -29.27 11.70
CA ASP A 355 2.56 -30.26 11.40
C ASP A 355 1.16 -29.66 11.40
N TRP A 356 0.89 -28.72 12.29
CA TRP A 356 -0.37 -27.99 12.37
C TRP A 356 -0.63 -27.11 11.14
N ILE A 357 0.32 -26.27 10.73
CA ILE A 357 0.14 -25.36 9.58
C ILE A 357 0.28 -26.06 8.21
N CYS A 358 0.72 -27.34 8.18
CA CYS A 358 0.70 -28.19 6.99
C CYS A 358 -0.68 -28.81 6.71
N ASP A 359 -1.65 -28.65 7.60
CA ASP A 359 -3.04 -28.98 7.29
C ASP A 359 -3.61 -27.96 6.28
N VAL A 360 -4.28 -28.49 5.23
CA VAL A 360 -4.77 -27.66 4.10
C VAL A 360 -5.84 -26.67 4.54
N GLU A 361 -6.71 -27.07 5.45
CA GLU A 361 -7.78 -26.18 5.96
C GLU A 361 -7.20 -25.09 6.87
N ILE A 362 -6.26 -25.46 7.73
CA ILE A 362 -5.57 -24.52 8.62
C ILE A 362 -4.77 -23.51 7.82
N PHE A 363 -4.05 -23.98 6.80
CA PHE A 363 -3.36 -23.10 5.86
C PHE A 363 -4.31 -22.04 5.28
N GLU A 364 -5.44 -22.48 4.72
CA GLU A 364 -6.40 -21.57 4.06
C GLU A 364 -6.97 -20.56 5.05
N ILE A 365 -7.32 -20.98 6.25
CA ILE A 365 -7.81 -20.10 7.30
C ILE A 365 -6.77 -19.04 7.66
N LEU A 366 -5.54 -19.45 7.94
CA LEU A 366 -4.44 -18.52 8.27
C LEU A 366 -4.13 -17.58 7.11
N TYR A 367 -4.03 -18.11 5.90
CA TYR A 367 -3.76 -17.32 4.71
C TYR A 367 -4.79 -16.20 4.50
N ARG A 368 -6.08 -16.47 4.77
CA ARG A 368 -7.17 -15.51 4.63
C ARG A 368 -7.38 -14.59 5.81
N THR A 369 -7.08 -15.03 7.01
CA THR A 369 -7.39 -14.30 8.25
C THR A 369 -6.16 -13.66 8.89
N ASN A 370 -5.04 -14.36 8.92
CA ASN A 370 -3.79 -13.89 9.55
C ASN A 370 -2.55 -14.38 8.81
N ARG A 371 -2.36 -13.93 7.58
CA ARG A 371 -1.24 -14.31 6.72
C ARG A 371 0.12 -14.01 7.34
N PHE A 372 0.22 -12.93 8.13
CA PHE A 372 1.49 -12.58 8.80
C PHE A 372 1.91 -13.65 9.81
N LEU A 373 0.95 -14.17 10.60
CA LEU A 373 1.27 -15.26 11.53
C LEU A 373 1.75 -16.50 10.78
N LEU A 374 1.14 -16.85 9.66
CA LEU A 374 1.56 -17.97 8.81
C LEU A 374 2.98 -17.75 8.25
N GLU A 375 3.27 -16.57 7.72
CA GLU A 375 4.60 -16.22 7.19
C GLU A 375 5.67 -16.23 8.28
N ASP A 376 5.37 -15.65 9.43
CA ASP A 376 6.33 -15.58 10.55
C ASP A 376 6.56 -16.97 11.18
N SER A 377 5.52 -17.82 11.23
CA SER A 377 5.66 -19.21 11.64
C SER A 377 6.65 -19.97 10.74
N TRP A 378 6.51 -19.85 9.43
CA TRP A 378 7.45 -20.49 8.50
C TRP A 378 8.86 -19.91 8.59
N LYS A 379 9.02 -18.59 8.72
CA LYS A 379 10.33 -17.97 8.93
C LYS A 379 11.01 -18.48 10.20
N ALA A 380 10.25 -18.65 11.28
CA ALA A 380 10.77 -19.17 12.54
C ALA A 380 11.17 -20.64 12.42
N ILE A 381 10.34 -21.49 11.82
CA ILE A 381 10.65 -22.90 11.55
C ILE A 381 11.93 -23.03 10.70
N MET A 382 12.04 -22.26 9.62
CA MET A 382 13.22 -22.26 8.76
C MET A 382 14.48 -21.74 9.45
N ASN A 383 14.34 -20.82 10.39
CA ASN A 383 15.48 -20.35 11.19
C ASN A 383 15.98 -21.41 12.17
N ASP A 384 15.10 -22.22 12.75
CA ASP A 384 15.43 -23.33 13.62
C ASP A 384 16.00 -24.51 12.83
N ASN A 385 15.33 -24.90 11.76
CA ASN A 385 15.77 -25.98 10.87
C ASN A 385 15.69 -25.56 9.39
N PRO A 386 16.81 -25.12 8.78
CA PRO A 386 16.84 -24.68 7.38
C PRO A 386 16.51 -25.75 6.33
N GLU A 387 16.49 -27.02 6.70
CA GLU A 387 16.10 -28.14 5.80
C GLU A 387 14.57 -28.23 5.66
N VAL A 388 13.83 -27.67 6.62
CA VAL A 388 12.37 -27.68 6.62
C VAL A 388 11.88 -26.39 5.97
N THR A 389 11.24 -26.50 4.82
CA THR A 389 10.77 -25.35 4.03
C THR A 389 9.29 -25.49 3.68
N PRO A 390 8.60 -24.41 3.30
CA PRO A 390 7.21 -24.47 2.84
C PRO A 390 7.00 -25.33 1.57
N GLU A 391 8.06 -25.85 0.94
CA GLU A 391 7.95 -26.79 -0.19
C GLU A 391 7.13 -28.04 0.14
N VAL A 392 7.01 -28.39 1.42
CA VAL A 392 6.15 -29.47 1.90
C VAL A 392 4.69 -29.34 1.42
N TYR A 393 4.21 -28.14 1.17
CA TYR A 393 2.87 -27.93 0.63
C TYR A 393 2.68 -28.57 -0.77
N ALA A 394 3.75 -28.77 -1.53
CA ALA A 394 3.68 -29.47 -2.81
C ALA A 394 3.39 -30.99 -2.67
N GLU A 395 3.55 -31.55 -1.47
CA GLU A 395 3.33 -32.95 -1.19
C GLU A 395 1.96 -33.25 -0.57
N LEU A 396 1.20 -32.21 -0.16
CA LEU A 396 -0.10 -32.36 0.49
C LEU A 396 -1.16 -32.91 -0.47
N ASP A 397 -2.07 -33.72 0.07
CA ASP A 397 -3.22 -34.27 -0.66
C ASP A 397 -4.47 -33.41 -0.45
N PHE A 398 -5.30 -33.34 -1.49
CA PHE A 398 -6.54 -32.58 -1.49
C PHE A 398 -7.79 -33.50 -1.42
N ASP A 399 -7.64 -34.78 -1.09
CA ASP A 399 -8.69 -35.78 -1.21
C ASP A 399 -9.88 -35.54 -0.27
N GLU A 400 -9.65 -34.92 0.89
CA GLU A 400 -10.68 -34.60 1.90
C GLU A 400 -11.32 -33.22 1.68
N ILE A 401 -10.84 -32.43 0.72
CA ILE A 401 -11.31 -31.08 0.45
C ILE A 401 -12.46 -31.08 -0.56
N ASP A 402 -13.48 -30.24 -0.32
CA ASP A 402 -14.55 -30.02 -1.29
C ASP A 402 -13.97 -29.65 -2.66
N SER A 403 -14.32 -30.40 -3.69
CA SER A 403 -13.77 -30.28 -5.04
C SER A 403 -13.91 -28.88 -5.65
N PHE A 404 -14.86 -28.06 -5.18
CA PHE A 404 -15.02 -26.66 -5.58
C PHE A 404 -14.06 -25.71 -4.86
N LEU A 405 -13.48 -26.12 -3.71
CA LEU A 405 -12.50 -25.33 -2.96
C LEU A 405 -11.07 -25.61 -3.41
N ILE A 406 -10.79 -26.80 -3.92
CA ILE A 406 -9.42 -27.19 -4.32
C ILE A 406 -8.76 -26.15 -5.23
N PRO A 407 -9.41 -25.59 -6.28
CA PRO A 407 -8.78 -24.59 -7.13
C PRO A 407 -8.41 -23.32 -6.39
N VAL A 408 -9.21 -22.92 -5.42
CA VAL A 408 -9.00 -21.71 -4.63
C VAL A 408 -7.81 -21.90 -3.70
N ILE A 409 -7.84 -22.97 -2.91
CA ILE A 409 -6.81 -23.28 -1.92
C ILE A 409 -5.46 -23.54 -2.60
N ALA A 410 -5.46 -24.35 -3.68
CA ALA A 410 -4.24 -24.61 -4.44
C ALA A 410 -3.62 -23.33 -5.04
N ASN A 411 -4.46 -22.40 -5.54
CA ASN A 411 -3.99 -21.12 -6.03
C ASN A 411 -3.41 -20.27 -4.89
N ASP A 412 -4.04 -20.25 -3.73
CA ASP A 412 -3.60 -19.50 -2.56
C ASP A 412 -2.28 -20.05 -2.01
N MET A 413 -2.15 -21.37 -1.93
CA MET A 413 -0.87 -22.03 -1.58
C MET A 413 0.23 -21.70 -2.59
N ALA A 414 -0.05 -21.83 -3.87
CA ALA A 414 0.91 -21.51 -4.92
C ALA A 414 1.33 -20.03 -4.90
N THR A 415 0.39 -19.14 -4.61
CA THR A 415 0.67 -17.70 -4.46
C THR A 415 1.51 -17.43 -3.21
N PHE A 416 1.21 -18.07 -2.09
CA PHE A 416 1.99 -17.99 -0.86
C PHE A 416 3.44 -18.44 -1.08
N LEU A 417 3.63 -19.61 -1.68
CA LEU A 417 4.96 -20.15 -1.99
C LEU A 417 5.77 -19.23 -2.91
N SER A 418 5.14 -18.71 -3.97
CA SER A 418 5.85 -17.89 -4.95
C SER A 418 6.09 -16.46 -4.48
N SER A 419 5.14 -15.85 -3.77
CA SER A 419 5.24 -14.44 -3.36
C SER A 419 5.99 -14.23 -2.06
N SER A 420 5.78 -15.10 -1.05
CA SER A 420 6.41 -14.93 0.26
C SER A 420 7.77 -15.61 0.36
N PHE A 421 8.00 -16.68 -0.40
CA PHE A 421 9.23 -17.50 -0.30
C PHE A 421 9.98 -17.69 -1.62
N HIS A 422 9.49 -17.15 -2.73
CA HIS A 422 10.07 -17.28 -4.08
C HIS A 422 10.24 -18.74 -4.57
N LEU A 423 9.40 -19.64 -4.08
CA LEU A 423 9.41 -21.08 -4.36
C LEU A 423 8.51 -21.42 -5.57
N THR A 424 8.84 -20.90 -6.76
CA THR A 424 7.99 -21.02 -7.97
C THR A 424 7.78 -22.46 -8.41
N LYS A 425 8.80 -23.32 -8.27
CA LYS A 425 8.69 -24.75 -8.64
C LYS A 425 7.73 -25.50 -7.72
N ALA A 426 7.80 -25.27 -6.41
CA ALA A 426 6.86 -25.85 -5.46
C ALA A 426 5.43 -25.35 -5.70
N ALA A 427 5.28 -24.04 -6.01
CA ALA A 427 4.00 -23.47 -6.40
C ALA A 427 3.39 -24.13 -7.65
N ALA A 428 4.20 -24.44 -8.65
CA ALA A 428 3.76 -25.18 -9.83
C ALA A 428 3.35 -26.63 -9.48
N ALA A 429 4.13 -27.31 -8.61
CA ALA A 429 3.83 -28.68 -8.17
C ALA A 429 2.49 -28.75 -7.41
N VAL A 430 2.20 -27.79 -6.51
CA VAL A 430 0.87 -27.66 -5.87
C VAL A 430 -0.25 -27.56 -6.91
N SER A 431 -0.07 -26.69 -7.90
CA SER A 431 -1.07 -26.50 -8.97
C SER A 431 -1.27 -27.77 -9.80
N GLU A 432 -0.20 -28.50 -10.12
CA GLU A 432 -0.27 -29.74 -10.89
C GLU A 432 -0.94 -30.87 -10.09
N LYS A 433 -0.51 -31.08 -8.84
CA LYS A 433 -1.07 -32.10 -7.95
C LYS A 433 -2.57 -31.88 -7.70
N SER A 434 -2.99 -30.64 -7.47
CA SER A 434 -4.41 -30.31 -7.28
C SER A 434 -5.29 -30.62 -8.51
N MET A 435 -4.70 -30.69 -9.70
CA MET A 435 -5.41 -31.04 -10.94
C MET A 435 -5.50 -32.55 -11.20
N GLU A 436 -4.67 -33.37 -10.55
CA GLU A 436 -4.61 -34.82 -10.80
C GLU A 436 -5.77 -35.61 -10.17
N GLY A 437 -6.15 -35.26 -8.93
CA GLY A 437 -7.05 -36.09 -8.11
C GLY A 437 -8.54 -35.85 -8.30
N ALA A 438 -9.00 -34.67 -8.66
CA ALA A 438 -10.39 -34.32 -8.56
C ALA A 438 -11.13 -34.19 -9.90
N ALA A 439 -12.46 -34.40 -9.88
CA ALA A 439 -13.39 -33.98 -10.95
C ALA A 439 -13.46 -32.45 -11.07
N MET A 440 -12.29 -31.78 -11.08
CA MET A 440 -12.17 -30.34 -11.17
C MET A 440 -12.68 -29.84 -12.52
N PRO A 441 -13.58 -28.82 -12.57
CA PRO A 441 -14.04 -28.23 -13.81
C PRO A 441 -12.88 -27.75 -14.69
N LEU A 442 -12.99 -27.93 -16.00
CA LEU A 442 -11.94 -27.55 -16.96
C LEU A 442 -11.59 -26.05 -16.90
N ILE A 443 -12.58 -25.21 -16.60
CA ILE A 443 -12.37 -23.77 -16.41
C ILE A 443 -11.43 -23.50 -15.20
N ALA A 444 -11.63 -24.19 -14.09
CA ALA A 444 -10.77 -24.05 -12.91
C ALA A 444 -9.33 -24.50 -13.19
N LYS A 445 -9.16 -25.63 -13.88
CA LYS A 445 -7.82 -26.09 -14.32
C LYS A 445 -7.14 -25.08 -15.22
N SER A 446 -7.89 -24.45 -16.14
CA SER A 446 -7.31 -23.44 -17.03
C SER A 446 -6.88 -22.17 -16.27
N VAL A 447 -7.63 -21.76 -15.24
CA VAL A 447 -7.28 -20.60 -14.39
C VAL A 447 -6.02 -20.90 -13.58
N LEU A 448 -5.92 -22.09 -12.96
CA LEU A 448 -4.71 -22.49 -12.23
C LEU A 448 -3.47 -22.47 -13.15
N LYS A 449 -3.61 -23.01 -14.38
CA LYS A 449 -2.51 -23.04 -15.34
C LYS A 449 -2.14 -21.65 -15.84
N MET A 450 -3.11 -20.76 -16.00
CA MET A 450 -2.87 -19.36 -16.34
C MET A 450 -2.13 -18.65 -15.19
N ASN A 451 -2.55 -18.83 -13.94
CA ASN A 451 -1.88 -18.23 -12.78
C ASN A 451 -0.45 -18.74 -12.60
N GLU A 452 -0.22 -20.03 -12.90
CA GLU A 452 1.12 -20.59 -12.95
C GLU A 452 1.99 -19.89 -14.01
N GLY A 453 1.48 -19.69 -15.22
CA GLY A 453 2.16 -18.90 -16.25
C GLY A 453 2.48 -17.47 -15.78
N CYS A 454 1.56 -16.83 -15.05
CA CYS A 454 1.79 -15.52 -14.46
C CYS A 454 2.94 -15.53 -13.43
N ARG A 455 3.05 -16.56 -12.60
CA ARG A 455 4.15 -16.71 -11.63
C ARG A 455 5.51 -16.87 -12.34
N TYR A 456 5.58 -17.70 -13.39
CA TYR A 456 6.80 -17.83 -14.19
C TYR A 456 7.17 -16.52 -14.90
N ALA A 457 6.19 -15.81 -15.46
CA ALA A 457 6.44 -14.53 -16.14
C ALA A 457 6.99 -13.46 -15.17
N ARG A 458 6.53 -13.44 -13.92
CA ARG A 458 7.09 -12.55 -12.87
C ARG A 458 8.56 -12.85 -12.56
N ASN A 459 8.94 -14.11 -12.63
CA ASN A 459 10.34 -14.53 -12.45
C ASN A 459 11.18 -14.41 -13.72
N GLU A 460 10.66 -13.75 -14.75
CA GLU A 460 11.33 -13.59 -16.04
C GLU A 460 11.58 -14.93 -16.81
N GLU A 461 10.88 -16.01 -16.40
CA GLU A 461 10.92 -17.32 -17.06
C GLU A 461 9.85 -17.36 -18.16
N TYR A 462 10.01 -16.50 -19.18
CA TYR A 462 8.98 -16.25 -20.19
C TYR A 462 8.66 -17.44 -21.08
N GLU A 463 9.63 -18.28 -21.40
CA GLU A 463 9.42 -19.49 -22.21
C GLU A 463 8.47 -20.46 -21.50
N THR A 464 8.73 -20.75 -20.21
CA THR A 464 7.87 -21.60 -19.37
C THR A 464 6.49 -20.96 -19.19
N ALA A 465 6.43 -19.64 -19.03
CA ALA A 465 5.16 -18.90 -18.93
C ALA A 465 4.32 -19.07 -20.21
N CYS A 466 4.94 -18.97 -21.40
CA CYS A 466 4.26 -19.18 -22.68
C CYS A 466 3.65 -20.58 -22.77
N ASP A 467 4.39 -21.61 -22.35
CA ASP A 467 3.90 -23.00 -22.34
C ASP A 467 2.69 -23.17 -21.41
N CYS A 468 2.70 -22.54 -20.23
CA CYS A 468 1.57 -22.56 -19.30
C CYS A 468 0.34 -21.86 -19.89
N PHE A 469 0.51 -20.67 -20.48
CA PHE A 469 -0.57 -19.93 -21.11
C PHE A 469 -1.15 -20.67 -22.33
N LEU A 470 -0.31 -21.31 -23.15
CA LEU A 470 -0.80 -22.13 -24.26
C LEU A 470 -1.65 -23.32 -23.77
N LYS A 471 -1.20 -24.02 -22.70
CA LYS A 471 -1.99 -25.10 -22.10
C LYS A 471 -3.32 -24.57 -21.56
N ALA A 472 -3.33 -23.43 -20.87
CA ALA A 472 -4.55 -22.79 -20.39
C ALA A 472 -5.49 -22.44 -21.54
N LEU A 473 -4.98 -21.86 -22.61
CA LEU A 473 -5.74 -21.49 -23.81
C LEU A 473 -6.40 -22.70 -24.47
N VAL A 474 -5.67 -23.80 -24.65
CA VAL A 474 -6.23 -25.06 -25.17
C VAL A 474 -7.35 -25.60 -24.30
N MET A 475 -7.22 -25.50 -22.96
CA MET A 475 -8.29 -25.91 -22.04
C MET A 475 -9.52 -25.04 -22.24
N GLN A 476 -9.37 -23.71 -22.30
CA GLN A 476 -10.46 -22.75 -22.44
C GLN A 476 -11.22 -22.90 -23.76
N GLU A 477 -10.51 -23.17 -24.86
CA GLU A 477 -11.11 -23.41 -26.18
C GLU A 477 -11.99 -24.68 -26.23
N ASN A 478 -11.79 -25.62 -25.32
CA ASN A 478 -12.59 -26.85 -25.20
C ASN A 478 -13.82 -26.71 -24.26
N ILE A 479 -14.04 -25.53 -23.66
CA ILE A 479 -15.17 -25.28 -22.76
C ILE A 479 -16.39 -24.83 -23.57
N VAL A 480 -17.58 -25.32 -23.16
CA VAL A 480 -18.86 -24.93 -23.77
C VAL A 480 -19.84 -24.49 -22.66
N PRO A 481 -20.38 -23.27 -22.71
CA PRO A 481 -20.11 -22.20 -23.71
C PRO A 481 -18.71 -21.66 -23.61
N THR A 482 -18.17 -21.16 -24.72
CA THR A 482 -16.80 -20.66 -24.79
C THR A 482 -16.60 -19.45 -23.88
N PRO A 483 -15.61 -19.48 -22.98
CA PRO A 483 -15.31 -18.38 -22.06
C PRO A 483 -14.44 -17.30 -22.76
N GLU A 484 -15.07 -16.48 -23.61
CA GLU A 484 -14.35 -15.55 -24.50
C GLU A 484 -13.53 -14.51 -23.76
N LEU A 485 -13.98 -14.02 -22.60
CA LEU A 485 -13.24 -13.08 -21.76
C LEU A 485 -11.94 -13.70 -21.22
N GLU A 486 -12.04 -14.92 -20.70
CA GLU A 486 -10.91 -15.66 -20.16
C GLU A 486 -9.89 -15.98 -21.28
N ILE A 487 -10.37 -16.33 -22.48
CA ILE A 487 -9.54 -16.52 -23.66
C ILE A 487 -8.81 -15.22 -24.03
N ALA A 488 -9.52 -14.09 -24.05
CA ALA A 488 -8.92 -12.79 -24.34
C ALA A 488 -7.83 -12.43 -23.32
N ASN A 489 -8.09 -12.63 -22.03
CA ASN A 489 -7.12 -12.40 -20.95
C ASN A 489 -5.89 -13.32 -21.09
N THR A 490 -6.11 -14.61 -21.39
CA THR A 490 -5.01 -15.56 -21.61
C THR A 490 -4.19 -15.18 -22.85
N CYS A 491 -4.85 -14.81 -23.95
CA CYS A 491 -4.17 -14.32 -25.15
C CYS A 491 -3.33 -13.06 -24.87
N ARG A 492 -3.85 -12.11 -24.09
CA ARG A 492 -3.11 -10.93 -23.64
C ARG A 492 -1.85 -11.31 -22.89
N ASN A 493 -1.98 -12.17 -21.86
CA ASN A 493 -0.84 -12.59 -21.03
C ASN A 493 0.21 -13.35 -21.84
N LEU A 494 -0.23 -14.24 -22.73
CA LEU A 494 0.62 -14.98 -23.64
C LEU A 494 1.37 -14.04 -24.60
N ALA A 495 0.68 -13.06 -25.15
CA ALA A 495 1.28 -12.05 -26.02
C ALA A 495 2.36 -11.23 -25.30
N LEU A 496 2.10 -10.85 -24.05
CA LEU A 496 3.08 -10.13 -23.24
C LEU A 496 4.29 -11.02 -22.90
N ALA A 497 4.07 -12.29 -22.58
CA ALA A 497 5.17 -13.23 -22.37
C ALA A 497 6.03 -13.40 -23.63
N TYR A 498 5.43 -13.54 -24.80
CA TYR A 498 6.16 -13.55 -26.08
C TYR A 498 6.89 -12.24 -26.34
N TYR A 499 6.27 -11.10 -26.06
CA TYR A 499 6.88 -9.78 -26.24
C TYR A 499 8.15 -9.64 -25.39
N TYR A 500 8.11 -10.04 -24.11
CA TYR A 500 9.29 -9.98 -23.23
C TYR A 500 10.32 -11.06 -23.54
N ASN A 501 9.90 -12.16 -24.17
CA ASN A 501 10.80 -13.18 -24.73
C ASN A 501 11.35 -12.80 -26.11
N GLU A 502 11.15 -11.54 -26.56
CA GLU A 502 11.61 -11.01 -27.85
C GLU A 502 11.02 -11.72 -29.10
N GLN A 503 9.94 -12.48 -28.89
CA GLN A 503 9.21 -13.18 -29.96
C GLN A 503 8.04 -12.32 -30.49
N TYR A 504 8.37 -11.21 -31.15
CA TYR A 504 7.38 -10.17 -31.48
C TYR A 504 6.36 -10.62 -32.54
N ASN A 505 6.68 -11.57 -33.42
CA ASN A 505 5.72 -12.08 -34.39
C ASN A 505 4.61 -12.88 -33.74
N GLU A 506 4.96 -13.75 -32.79
CA GLU A 506 4.03 -14.53 -31.98
C GLU A 506 3.20 -13.61 -31.09
N ALA A 507 3.83 -12.61 -30.47
CA ALA A 507 3.14 -11.60 -29.67
C ALA A 507 2.02 -10.90 -30.45
N VAL A 508 2.28 -10.48 -31.69
CA VAL A 508 1.31 -9.80 -32.57
C VAL A 508 0.06 -10.66 -32.82
N ILE A 509 0.22 -11.98 -32.99
CA ILE A 509 -0.90 -12.89 -33.23
C ILE A 509 -1.89 -12.85 -32.05
N TYR A 510 -1.36 -13.00 -30.84
CA TYR A 510 -2.19 -13.08 -29.63
C TYR A 510 -2.68 -11.70 -29.16
N LEU A 511 -1.90 -10.62 -29.41
CA LEU A 511 -2.38 -9.24 -29.21
C LEU A 511 -3.61 -8.94 -30.07
N ASN A 512 -3.58 -9.29 -31.35
CA ASN A 512 -4.73 -9.08 -32.23
C ASN A 512 -5.93 -9.89 -31.77
N ARG A 513 -5.73 -11.16 -31.37
CA ARG A 513 -6.82 -12.00 -30.87
C ARG A 513 -7.50 -11.43 -29.59
N ALA A 514 -6.70 -10.88 -28.67
CA ALA A 514 -7.23 -10.20 -27.49
C ALA A 514 -7.94 -8.89 -27.86
N LEU A 515 -7.38 -8.14 -28.81
CA LEU A 515 -7.93 -6.89 -29.29
C LEU A 515 -9.30 -7.07 -29.95
N ASP A 516 -9.48 -8.12 -30.76
CA ASP A 516 -10.77 -8.43 -31.42
C ASP A 516 -11.91 -8.59 -30.42
N TYR A 517 -11.63 -9.19 -29.25
CA TYR A 517 -12.61 -9.31 -28.18
C TYR A 517 -12.95 -7.95 -27.55
N HIS A 518 -11.93 -7.20 -27.10
CA HIS A 518 -12.15 -5.95 -26.38
C HIS A 518 -12.69 -4.83 -27.28
N ALA A 519 -12.35 -4.81 -28.56
CA ALA A 519 -12.86 -3.84 -29.52
C ALA A 519 -14.36 -4.00 -29.79
N ALA A 520 -14.95 -5.17 -29.49
CA ALA A 520 -16.39 -5.41 -29.63
C ALA A 520 -17.23 -4.79 -28.48
N SER A 521 -16.60 -4.40 -27.37
CA SER A 521 -17.25 -3.79 -26.22
C SER A 521 -17.01 -2.27 -26.16
N ALA A 522 -18.04 -1.53 -25.76
CA ALA A 522 -17.99 -0.06 -25.63
C ALA A 522 -17.77 0.41 -24.18
N ASP A 523 -17.57 -0.50 -23.23
CA ASP A 523 -17.30 -0.12 -21.83
C ASP A 523 -15.91 0.46 -21.65
N GLU A 524 -15.76 1.32 -20.63
CA GLU A 524 -14.52 2.05 -20.35
C GLU A 524 -13.33 1.12 -20.07
N LYS A 525 -13.56 -0.03 -19.42
CA LYS A 525 -12.53 -1.01 -19.13
C LYS A 525 -11.99 -1.64 -20.42
N SER A 526 -12.89 -2.07 -21.33
CA SER A 526 -12.50 -2.61 -22.63
C SER A 526 -11.79 -1.58 -23.50
N GLN A 527 -12.19 -0.31 -23.44
CA GLN A 527 -11.47 0.77 -24.14
C GLN A 527 -10.03 0.96 -23.62
N ALA A 528 -9.83 0.87 -22.29
CA ALA A 528 -8.49 0.94 -21.72
C ALA A 528 -7.61 -0.25 -22.17
N GLU A 529 -8.18 -1.47 -22.21
CA GLU A 529 -7.49 -2.66 -22.71
C GLU A 529 -7.13 -2.52 -24.20
N VAL A 530 -8.05 -1.99 -25.03
CA VAL A 530 -7.79 -1.73 -26.47
C VAL A 530 -6.59 -0.78 -26.64
N ILE A 531 -6.51 0.26 -25.83
CA ILE A 531 -5.39 1.23 -25.88
C ILE A 531 -4.08 0.51 -25.53
N GLU A 532 -4.06 -0.26 -24.45
CA GLU A 532 -2.86 -0.96 -23.99
C GLU A 532 -2.39 -1.99 -25.02
N LEU A 533 -3.29 -2.84 -25.53
CA LEU A 533 -2.97 -3.84 -26.56
C LEU A 533 -2.46 -3.19 -27.84
N SER A 534 -3.06 -2.07 -28.27
CA SER A 534 -2.62 -1.30 -29.43
C SER A 534 -1.22 -0.68 -29.22
N GLU A 535 -0.92 -0.27 -27.99
CA GLU A 535 0.40 0.23 -27.64
C GLU A 535 1.48 -0.88 -27.76
N TYR A 536 1.18 -2.09 -27.28
CA TYR A 536 2.11 -3.22 -27.45
C TYR A 536 2.29 -3.63 -28.91
N LEU A 537 1.23 -3.55 -29.72
CA LEU A 537 1.36 -3.75 -31.17
C LEU A 537 2.32 -2.73 -31.82
N ALA A 538 2.27 -1.47 -31.37
CA ALA A 538 3.19 -0.45 -31.83
C ALA A 538 4.63 -0.72 -31.38
N TYR A 539 4.82 -1.22 -30.13
CA TYR A 539 6.14 -1.63 -29.67
C TYR A 539 6.67 -2.85 -30.42
N CYS A 540 5.83 -3.85 -30.75
CA CYS A 540 6.26 -4.99 -31.56
C CYS A 540 6.80 -4.55 -32.92
N ASP A 541 6.10 -3.64 -33.61
CA ASP A 541 6.59 -3.10 -34.89
C ASP A 541 7.91 -2.34 -34.71
N TYR A 542 8.02 -1.53 -33.67
CA TYR A 542 9.24 -0.80 -33.36
C TYR A 542 10.46 -1.72 -33.15
N TYR A 543 10.28 -2.84 -32.41
CA TYR A 543 11.37 -3.79 -32.15
C TYR A 543 11.64 -4.75 -33.34
N LYS A 544 10.76 -4.77 -34.33
CA LYS A 544 10.96 -5.46 -35.61
C LYS A 544 11.60 -4.59 -36.67
N ASP A 545 12.04 -3.37 -36.28
CA ASP A 545 12.59 -2.36 -37.20
C ASP A 545 11.58 -1.95 -38.31
N GLU A 546 10.27 -1.97 -37.97
CA GLU A 546 9.16 -1.51 -38.81
C GLU A 546 8.70 -0.09 -38.34
N GLU A 547 9.65 0.86 -38.34
CA GLU A 547 9.47 2.17 -37.70
C GLU A 547 8.33 3.00 -38.27
N GLU A 548 8.08 2.93 -39.60
CA GLU A 548 6.99 3.67 -40.24
C GLU A 548 5.63 3.17 -39.72
N SER A 549 5.46 1.84 -39.61
CA SER A 549 4.25 1.21 -39.06
C SER A 549 4.09 1.55 -37.57
N ALA A 550 5.18 1.46 -36.80
CA ALA A 550 5.20 1.81 -35.39
C ALA A 550 4.81 3.28 -35.16
N ALA A 551 5.35 4.21 -35.96
CA ALA A 551 5.02 5.64 -35.83
C ALA A 551 3.53 5.89 -36.04
N GLU A 552 2.92 5.29 -37.04
CA GLU A 552 1.49 5.42 -37.34
C GLU A 552 0.61 4.78 -36.24
N LYS A 553 1.02 3.64 -35.69
CA LYS A 553 0.32 3.02 -34.55
C LYS A 553 0.41 3.88 -33.30
N PHE A 554 1.61 4.40 -32.93
CA PHE A 554 1.76 5.30 -31.80
C PHE A 554 0.94 6.58 -31.95
N ARG A 555 0.81 7.12 -33.17
CA ARG A 555 -0.09 8.25 -33.43
C ARG A 555 -1.54 7.93 -33.07
N LYS A 556 -2.04 6.79 -33.55
CA LYS A 556 -3.42 6.34 -33.26
C LYS A 556 -3.63 6.10 -31.78
N VAL A 557 -2.68 5.47 -31.10
CA VAL A 557 -2.76 5.23 -29.65
C VAL A 557 -2.72 6.55 -28.88
N ALA A 558 -1.97 7.56 -29.32
CA ALA A 558 -1.99 8.89 -28.73
C ALA A 558 -3.38 9.55 -28.83
N GLU A 559 -4.04 9.43 -29.98
CA GLU A 559 -5.40 9.91 -30.20
C GLU A 559 -6.43 9.20 -29.31
N MET A 560 -6.27 7.87 -29.12
CA MET A 560 -7.11 7.09 -28.22
C MET A 560 -6.91 7.54 -26.75
N HIS A 561 -5.67 7.72 -26.30
CA HIS A 561 -5.38 8.26 -24.98
C HIS A 561 -5.95 9.66 -24.79
N GLU A 562 -5.86 10.53 -25.79
CA GLU A 562 -6.41 11.88 -25.74
C GLU A 562 -7.94 11.85 -25.61
N SER A 563 -8.61 10.95 -26.32
CA SER A 563 -10.07 10.80 -26.25
C SER A 563 -10.56 10.27 -24.91
N LEU A 564 -9.83 9.34 -24.27
CA LEU A 564 -10.23 8.72 -23.00
C LEU A 564 -9.78 9.54 -21.78
N ASN A 565 -8.53 10.02 -21.78
CA ASN A 565 -7.87 10.61 -20.61
C ASN A 565 -7.60 12.12 -20.75
N GLY A 566 -7.93 12.71 -21.90
CA GLY A 566 -7.62 14.08 -22.24
C GLY A 566 -6.17 14.27 -22.70
N ARG A 567 -5.91 15.46 -23.27
CA ARG A 567 -4.61 15.80 -23.89
C ARG A 567 -3.46 15.82 -22.89
N LEU A 568 -3.71 16.23 -21.65
CA LEU A 568 -2.69 16.29 -20.59
C LEU A 568 -2.65 14.97 -19.84
N SER A 569 -2.16 13.92 -20.48
CA SER A 569 -2.01 12.59 -19.87
C SER A 569 -0.63 11.99 -20.13
N GLY A 570 -0.17 11.12 -19.22
CA GLY A 570 1.09 10.41 -19.36
C GLY A 570 1.14 9.49 -20.57
N GLY A 571 -0.01 8.91 -20.95
CA GLY A 571 -0.15 8.07 -22.14
C GLY A 571 0.10 8.85 -23.44
N VAL A 572 -0.51 10.05 -23.57
CA VAL A 572 -0.28 10.93 -24.73
C VAL A 572 1.20 11.32 -24.83
N ALA A 573 1.80 11.78 -23.72
CA ALA A 573 3.22 12.15 -23.70
C ALA A 573 4.14 10.98 -24.13
N LYS A 574 3.87 9.76 -23.62
CA LYS A 574 4.60 8.55 -23.93
C LYS A 574 4.50 8.19 -25.42
N CYS A 575 3.29 8.21 -25.97
CA CYS A 575 3.04 7.85 -27.38
C CYS A 575 3.65 8.86 -28.34
N LEU A 576 3.50 10.17 -28.10
CA LEU A 576 4.14 11.21 -28.90
C LEU A 576 5.67 11.10 -28.89
N ARG A 577 6.26 10.81 -27.73
CA ARG A 577 7.69 10.57 -27.60
C ARG A 577 8.14 9.35 -28.38
N MET A 578 7.38 8.25 -28.33
CA MET A 578 7.71 7.03 -29.07
C MET A 578 7.52 7.20 -30.58
N GLN A 579 6.47 7.91 -31.00
CA GLN A 579 6.27 8.31 -32.39
C GLN A 579 7.48 9.13 -32.88
N GLY A 580 7.89 10.17 -32.13
CA GLY A 580 9.05 10.97 -32.44
C GLY A 580 10.35 10.12 -32.52
N LYS A 581 10.48 9.09 -31.67
CA LYS A 581 11.62 8.17 -31.73
C LYS A 581 11.63 7.33 -32.99
N CYS A 582 10.49 6.83 -33.45
CA CYS A 582 10.38 6.12 -34.73
C CYS A 582 10.74 7.04 -35.89
N LEU A 583 10.21 8.28 -35.91
CA LEU A 583 10.54 9.28 -36.94
C LEU A 583 12.03 9.65 -36.99
N TYR A 584 12.70 9.66 -35.84
CA TYR A 584 14.15 9.83 -35.77
C TYR A 584 14.89 8.74 -36.55
N TYR A 585 14.51 7.46 -36.41
CA TYR A 585 15.16 6.36 -37.12
C TYR A 585 14.91 6.39 -38.63
N ILE A 586 13.72 6.82 -39.08
CA ILE A 586 13.45 7.02 -40.51
C ILE A 586 13.94 8.38 -41.03
N LYS A 587 14.71 9.13 -40.23
CA LYS A 587 15.36 10.40 -40.56
C LYS A 587 14.41 11.57 -40.83
N GLN A 588 13.20 11.51 -40.34
CA GLN A 588 12.24 12.62 -40.36
C GLN A 588 12.45 13.52 -39.12
N TYR A 589 13.61 14.18 -39.06
CA TYR A 589 14.09 14.84 -37.85
C TYR A 589 13.24 16.07 -37.42
N ASP A 590 12.71 16.83 -38.37
CA ASP A 590 11.92 18.02 -38.06
C ASP A 590 10.59 17.66 -37.38
N GLU A 591 9.91 16.62 -37.87
CA GLU A 591 8.68 16.12 -37.26
C GLU A 591 8.94 15.44 -35.92
N ALA A 592 10.02 14.65 -35.84
CA ALA A 592 10.47 14.04 -34.57
C ALA A 592 10.72 15.12 -33.51
N TRP A 593 11.35 16.23 -33.89
CA TRP A 593 11.61 17.35 -32.99
C TRP A 593 10.33 17.98 -32.43
N MET A 594 9.35 18.25 -33.30
CA MET A 594 8.08 18.83 -32.88
C MET A 594 7.35 17.90 -31.89
N LEU A 595 7.25 16.62 -32.20
CA LEU A 595 6.54 15.64 -31.35
C LEU A 595 7.23 15.42 -30.00
N MET A 596 8.57 15.36 -29.99
CA MET A 596 9.32 15.19 -28.74
C MET A 596 9.22 16.41 -27.83
N ASN A 597 9.15 17.63 -28.37
CA ASN A 597 8.93 18.81 -27.59
C ASN A 597 7.48 18.88 -27.07
N GLN A 598 6.48 18.51 -27.87
CA GLN A 598 5.10 18.38 -27.39
C GLN A 598 4.98 17.37 -26.26
N ALA A 599 5.65 16.22 -26.40
CA ALA A 599 5.69 15.20 -25.33
C ALA A 599 6.35 15.74 -24.07
N LEU A 600 7.42 16.51 -24.20
CA LEU A 600 8.12 17.14 -23.07
C LEU A 600 7.23 18.18 -22.38
N ASP A 601 6.56 19.04 -23.13
CA ASP A 601 5.64 20.06 -22.60
C ASP A 601 4.52 19.41 -21.79
N ILE A 602 3.91 18.35 -22.30
CA ILE A 602 2.88 17.58 -21.56
C ILE A 602 3.50 16.97 -20.31
N ALA A 603 4.66 16.33 -20.41
CA ALA A 603 5.32 15.67 -19.29
C ALA A 603 5.65 16.65 -18.14
N ILE A 604 6.06 17.88 -18.48
CA ILE A 604 6.31 18.96 -17.51
C ILE A 604 5.00 19.39 -16.84
N GLN A 605 3.94 19.62 -17.62
CA GLN A 605 2.63 20.06 -17.08
C GLN A 605 2.02 19.06 -16.11
N ILE A 606 2.27 17.77 -16.29
CA ILE A 606 1.79 16.69 -15.39
C ILE A 606 2.83 16.25 -14.34
N ASP A 607 3.98 16.92 -14.26
CA ASP A 607 5.13 16.61 -13.37
C ASP A 607 5.62 15.14 -13.46
N ASN A 608 5.64 14.60 -14.68
CA ASN A 608 6.10 13.22 -14.91
C ASN A 608 7.60 13.15 -15.12
N LYS A 609 8.36 13.04 -14.03
CA LYS A 609 9.84 13.03 -14.04
C LYS A 609 10.45 11.98 -14.97
N LYS A 610 9.88 10.77 -15.03
CA LYS A 610 10.37 9.70 -15.94
C LYS A 610 10.24 10.09 -17.42
N GLN A 611 9.11 10.65 -17.82
CA GLN A 611 8.90 11.09 -19.18
C GLN A 611 9.75 12.33 -19.53
N ILE A 612 9.90 13.26 -18.59
CA ILE A 612 10.78 14.44 -18.74
C ILE A 612 12.21 13.99 -19.09
N VAL A 613 12.78 13.11 -18.26
CA VAL A 613 14.14 12.57 -18.50
C VAL A 613 14.23 11.84 -19.83
N ALA A 614 13.25 11.01 -20.18
CA ALA A 614 13.23 10.28 -21.44
C ALA A 614 13.13 11.19 -22.66
N CYS A 615 12.34 12.27 -22.61
CA CYS A 615 12.24 13.27 -23.68
C CYS A 615 13.57 14.04 -23.84
N HIS A 616 14.18 14.50 -22.75
CA HIS A 616 15.48 15.17 -22.81
C HIS A 616 16.56 14.28 -23.41
N LYS A 617 16.59 12.99 -23.07
CA LYS A 617 17.55 12.04 -23.66
C LYS A 617 17.38 11.92 -25.17
N GLN A 618 16.15 11.91 -25.67
CA GLN A 618 15.90 11.81 -27.13
C GLN A 618 16.18 13.12 -27.84
N LEU A 619 15.79 14.26 -27.25
CA LEU A 619 16.11 15.60 -27.79
C LEU A 619 17.62 15.83 -27.86
N TYR A 620 18.39 15.34 -26.91
CA TYR A 620 19.86 15.35 -26.95
C TYR A 620 20.39 14.67 -28.22
N TYR A 621 19.89 13.49 -28.57
CA TYR A 621 20.34 12.80 -29.81
C TYR A 621 19.91 13.56 -31.05
N LEU A 622 18.72 14.15 -31.09
CA LEU A 622 18.26 14.99 -32.19
C LEU A 622 19.13 16.24 -32.34
N CYS A 623 19.46 16.93 -31.28
CA CYS A 623 20.38 18.07 -31.36
C CYS A 623 21.74 17.69 -31.95
N ARG A 624 22.24 16.50 -31.64
CA ARG A 624 23.51 16.01 -32.21
C ARG A 624 23.41 15.71 -33.71
N GLU A 625 22.26 15.18 -34.16
CA GLU A 625 22.03 14.96 -35.59
C GLU A 625 21.87 16.28 -36.33
N PHE A 626 21.11 17.24 -35.78
CA PHE A 626 21.02 18.59 -36.36
C PHE A 626 22.38 19.26 -36.43
N LYS A 627 23.20 19.16 -35.37
CA LYS A 627 24.57 19.63 -35.39
C LYS A 627 25.37 19.05 -36.55
N ARG A 628 25.34 17.72 -36.73
CA ARG A 628 26.04 17.03 -37.85
C ARG A 628 25.57 17.53 -39.21
N MET A 629 24.24 17.70 -39.39
CA MET A 629 23.68 18.23 -40.63
C MET A 629 24.12 19.66 -40.91
N MET A 630 24.24 20.51 -39.90
CA MET A 630 24.69 21.90 -40.03
C MET A 630 26.21 21.97 -40.33
N ASP A 631 26.99 21.10 -39.69
CA ASP A 631 28.44 20.93 -40.01
C ASP A 631 28.64 20.55 -41.52
N GLU A 632 27.83 19.61 -42.03
CA GLU A 632 27.89 19.18 -43.46
C GLU A 632 27.46 20.29 -44.42
N ARG A 633 26.58 21.24 -43.96
CA ARG A 633 26.17 22.42 -44.72
C ARG A 633 27.11 23.61 -44.59
N GLY A 634 28.09 23.53 -43.68
CA GLY A 634 29.02 24.63 -43.38
C GLY A 634 28.39 25.77 -42.57
N ASP A 635 27.29 25.54 -41.92
CA ASP A 635 26.62 26.53 -41.05
C ASP A 635 27.16 26.41 -39.60
N GLU A 636 28.28 27.09 -39.32
CA GLU A 636 28.94 27.07 -38.04
C GLU A 636 28.08 27.66 -36.91
N GLN A 637 27.22 28.65 -37.25
CA GLN A 637 26.34 29.28 -36.23
C GLN A 637 25.29 28.30 -35.75
N ALA A 638 24.54 27.68 -36.65
CA ALA A 638 23.53 26.72 -36.33
C ALA A 638 24.12 25.45 -35.67
N SER A 639 25.27 24.96 -36.17
CA SER A 639 25.99 23.85 -35.56
C SER A 639 26.34 24.12 -34.08
N THR A 640 26.87 25.32 -33.79
CA THR A 640 27.21 25.73 -32.43
C THR A 640 25.96 25.84 -31.52
N LEU A 641 24.84 26.33 -32.06
CA LEU A 641 23.59 26.43 -31.36
C LEU A 641 23.06 25.05 -30.92
N PHE A 642 22.95 24.12 -31.84
CA PHE A 642 22.51 22.74 -31.53
C PHE A 642 23.47 22.01 -30.59
N PHE A 643 24.78 22.26 -30.71
CA PHE A 643 25.74 21.72 -29.74
C PHE A 643 25.46 22.22 -28.32
N ARG A 644 25.28 23.54 -28.16
CA ARG A 644 25.00 24.15 -26.87
C ARG A 644 23.67 23.64 -26.28
N GLU A 645 22.64 23.53 -27.10
CA GLU A 645 21.35 23.01 -26.69
C GLU A 645 21.45 21.53 -26.24
N SER A 646 22.26 20.73 -26.92
CA SER A 646 22.51 19.34 -26.51
C SER A 646 23.11 19.26 -25.10
N LEU A 647 23.96 20.21 -24.70
CA LEU A 647 24.53 20.24 -23.34
C LEU A 647 23.47 20.52 -22.28
N LEU A 648 22.46 21.34 -22.59
CA LEU A 648 21.35 21.57 -21.66
C LEU A 648 20.51 20.30 -21.44
N HIS A 649 20.20 19.59 -22.53
CA HIS A 649 19.44 18.33 -22.41
C HIS A 649 20.21 17.24 -21.66
N GLU A 650 21.55 17.20 -21.81
CA GLU A 650 22.42 16.20 -21.13
C GLU A 650 22.33 16.30 -19.60
N MET A 651 22.06 17.49 -19.04
CA MET A 651 21.94 17.70 -17.60
C MET A 651 20.83 16.89 -16.93
N TYR A 652 19.81 16.48 -17.67
CA TYR A 652 18.65 15.78 -17.13
C TYR A 652 18.82 14.27 -16.98
N PHE A 653 19.80 13.66 -17.63
CA PHE A 653 19.91 12.20 -17.64
C PHE A 653 21.35 11.68 -17.44
N SER A 654 22.38 12.54 -17.49
CA SER A 654 23.76 12.12 -17.31
C SER A 654 24.23 12.33 -15.89
N GLU A 655 24.85 11.33 -15.29
CA GLU A 655 25.51 11.46 -13.97
C GLU A 655 26.72 12.40 -14.02
N LYS A 656 27.36 12.52 -15.18
CA LYS A 656 28.51 13.42 -15.42
C LYS A 656 28.28 14.20 -16.72
N PRO A 657 27.39 15.20 -16.70
CA PRO A 657 27.12 15.97 -17.90
C PRO A 657 28.35 16.81 -18.26
N ARG A 658 28.61 16.91 -19.58
CA ARG A 658 29.78 17.68 -20.09
C ARG A 658 29.72 19.15 -19.71
N LEU A 659 28.53 19.70 -19.50
CA LEU A 659 28.38 21.09 -19.03
C LEU A 659 29.02 21.30 -17.65
N ALA A 660 29.03 20.29 -16.79
CA ALA A 660 29.65 20.37 -15.47
C ALA A 660 31.20 20.51 -15.54
N GLU A 661 31.80 20.07 -16.64
CA GLU A 661 33.24 20.22 -16.92
C GLU A 661 33.57 21.60 -17.52
N LEU A 662 32.56 22.33 -18.04
CA LEU A 662 32.72 23.66 -18.59
C LEU A 662 32.53 24.69 -17.50
N THR A 663 33.29 25.80 -17.59
CA THR A 663 33.19 26.94 -16.65
C THR A 663 31.90 27.77 -16.87
N VAL A 664 31.01 27.34 -17.73
CA VAL A 664 29.77 28.05 -18.09
C VAL A 664 28.62 27.55 -17.21
N ARG A 665 27.90 28.49 -16.56
CA ARG A 665 26.72 28.17 -15.79
C ARG A 665 25.53 27.81 -16.70
N TYR A 666 24.73 26.83 -16.27
CA TYR A 666 23.56 26.35 -17.01
C TYR A 666 22.62 27.48 -17.48
N GLU A 667 22.23 28.36 -16.56
CA GLU A 667 21.30 29.45 -16.85
C GLU A 667 21.89 30.50 -17.83
N ALA A 668 23.19 30.79 -17.73
CA ALA A 668 23.87 31.67 -18.70
C ALA A 668 23.84 31.06 -20.09
N LEU A 669 24.12 29.77 -20.24
CA LEU A 669 24.06 29.07 -21.51
C LEU A 669 22.62 29.07 -22.09
N ARG A 670 21.60 28.87 -21.20
CA ARG A 670 20.19 28.94 -21.57
C ARG A 670 19.81 30.30 -22.11
N CYS A 671 20.20 31.39 -21.43
CA CYS A 671 19.97 32.76 -21.92
C CYS A 671 20.65 33.03 -23.24
N ASP A 672 21.89 32.62 -23.43
CA ASP A 672 22.63 32.78 -24.68
C ASP A 672 21.90 32.09 -25.86
N ILE A 673 21.40 30.88 -25.65
CA ILE A 673 20.65 30.12 -26.67
C ILE A 673 19.33 30.84 -26.98
N MET A 674 18.59 31.31 -25.97
CA MET A 674 17.34 32.05 -26.15
C MET A 674 17.59 33.35 -26.91
N GLN A 675 18.64 34.08 -26.61
CA GLN A 675 19.02 35.29 -27.31
C GLN A 675 19.32 35.03 -28.80
N GLN A 676 20.02 33.94 -29.10
CA GLN A 676 20.31 33.54 -30.48
C GLN A 676 19.03 33.20 -31.27
N TYR A 677 18.13 32.42 -30.69
CA TYR A 677 16.82 32.16 -31.31
C TYR A 677 16.00 33.43 -31.50
N TYR A 678 16.00 34.32 -30.52
CA TYR A 678 15.28 35.62 -30.63
C TYR A 678 15.84 36.46 -31.78
N MET A 679 17.16 36.55 -31.91
CA MET A 679 17.80 37.29 -33.02
C MET A 679 17.51 36.67 -34.38
N ASN A 680 17.38 35.32 -34.43
CA ASN A 680 16.97 34.62 -35.63
C ASN A 680 15.46 34.72 -35.92
N LYS A 681 14.69 35.41 -35.09
CA LYS A 681 13.23 35.56 -35.17
C LYS A 681 12.47 34.25 -34.99
N ASP A 682 13.10 33.27 -34.35
CA ASP A 682 12.50 31.98 -34.01
C ASP A 682 11.92 32.04 -32.60
N TYR A 683 10.78 32.71 -32.48
CA TYR A 683 10.16 33.02 -31.18
C TYR A 683 9.57 31.79 -30.50
N ASP A 684 9.15 30.77 -31.27
CA ASP A 684 8.62 29.53 -30.73
C ASP A 684 9.71 28.75 -29.95
N ASN A 685 10.93 28.71 -30.52
CA ASN A 685 12.05 28.09 -29.82
C ASN A 685 12.54 28.91 -28.62
N VAL A 686 12.40 30.23 -28.60
CA VAL A 686 12.63 31.03 -27.38
C VAL A 686 11.68 30.61 -26.27
N ILE A 687 10.39 30.49 -26.56
CA ILE A 687 9.37 30.09 -25.58
C ILE A 687 9.62 28.68 -25.11
N ARG A 688 9.94 27.77 -26.03
CA ARG A 688 10.27 26.37 -25.73
C ARG A 688 11.44 26.26 -24.74
N ILE A 689 12.58 26.89 -25.05
CA ILE A 689 13.77 26.88 -24.18
C ILE A 689 13.44 27.48 -22.80
N ALA A 690 12.65 28.54 -22.77
CA ALA A 690 12.24 29.18 -21.53
C ALA A 690 11.29 28.31 -20.66
N THR A 691 10.55 27.39 -21.29
CA THR A 691 9.52 26.60 -20.61
C THR A 691 10.02 25.18 -20.26
N SER A 692 10.63 24.50 -21.23
CA SER A 692 10.99 23.07 -21.12
C SER A 692 12.32 22.80 -20.43
N LEU A 693 13.16 23.83 -20.28
CA LEU A 693 14.49 23.72 -19.64
C LEU A 693 14.57 24.52 -18.33
N ASP A 694 13.41 24.71 -17.66
CA ASP A 694 13.30 25.49 -16.44
C ASP A 694 13.59 24.63 -15.20
N ILE A 695 14.84 24.55 -14.81
CA ILE A 695 15.18 23.96 -13.50
C ILE A 695 16.58 24.42 -13.07
N HIS A 696 16.71 25.18 -11.95
CA HIS A 696 17.71 24.94 -10.91
C HIS A 696 17.66 26.03 -9.86
N ASP A 697 17.71 25.62 -8.56
CA ASP A 697 17.73 26.49 -7.37
C ASP A 697 18.98 27.38 -7.25
N ASP A 698 20.01 27.17 -8.09
CA ASP A 698 21.28 27.91 -8.07
C ASP A 698 21.36 29.03 -9.13
N ALA A 699 20.22 29.42 -9.73
CA ALA A 699 20.21 30.43 -10.78
C ALA A 699 20.61 31.82 -10.27
N ASP A 700 21.52 32.50 -11.01
CA ASP A 700 21.78 33.91 -10.81
C ASP A 700 20.47 34.69 -11.05
N PRO A 701 20.00 35.49 -10.09
CA PRO A 701 18.72 36.21 -10.23
C PRO A 701 18.63 37.09 -11.50
N ASN A 702 19.75 37.70 -11.91
CA ASN A 702 19.79 38.50 -13.12
C ASN A 702 19.58 37.67 -14.38
N VAL A 703 20.14 36.46 -14.41
CA VAL A 703 19.98 35.53 -15.56
C VAL A 703 18.53 35.02 -15.61
N SER A 704 17.94 34.71 -14.47
CA SER A 704 16.54 34.28 -14.39
C SER A 704 15.59 35.37 -14.88
N CYS A 705 15.85 36.66 -14.57
CA CYS A 705 15.11 37.79 -15.09
C CYS A 705 15.22 37.87 -16.62
N LEU A 706 16.40 37.67 -17.20
CA LEU A 706 16.59 37.70 -18.65
C LEU A 706 15.84 36.58 -19.39
N VAL A 707 15.74 35.38 -18.77
CA VAL A 707 14.92 34.30 -19.32
C VAL A 707 13.47 34.72 -19.47
N TYR A 708 12.88 35.27 -18.42
CA TYR A 708 11.49 35.75 -18.47
C TYR A 708 11.31 36.97 -19.40
N TYR A 709 12.30 37.83 -19.47
CA TYR A 709 12.32 38.95 -20.42
C TYR A 709 12.23 38.46 -21.88
N TYR A 710 13.13 37.56 -22.30
CA TYR A 710 13.11 37.01 -23.68
C TYR A 710 11.83 36.23 -23.95
N LYS A 711 11.33 35.48 -22.97
CA LYS A 711 10.03 34.78 -23.07
C LYS A 711 8.88 35.74 -23.30
N ALA A 712 8.81 36.81 -22.55
CA ALA A 712 7.79 37.84 -22.69
C ALA A 712 7.87 38.54 -24.03
N GLN A 713 9.06 38.95 -24.45
CA GLN A 713 9.30 39.59 -25.76
C GLN A 713 8.93 38.66 -26.94
N ALA A 714 9.20 37.34 -26.84
CA ALA A 714 8.79 36.39 -27.84
C ALA A 714 7.26 36.27 -27.93
N TYR A 715 6.54 36.27 -26.82
CA TYR A 715 5.07 36.26 -26.79
C TYR A 715 4.51 37.58 -27.40
N VAL A 716 5.15 38.73 -27.15
CA VAL A 716 4.74 40.00 -27.81
C VAL A 716 4.89 39.89 -29.32
N LYS A 717 5.98 39.28 -29.82
CA LYS A 717 6.22 39.13 -31.25
C LYS A 717 5.26 38.13 -31.93
N LEU A 718 4.73 37.18 -31.16
CA LEU A 718 3.70 36.24 -31.60
C LEU A 718 2.27 36.75 -31.31
N GLU A 719 2.11 38.03 -30.89
CA GLU A 719 0.83 38.66 -30.56
C GLU A 719 0.03 37.94 -29.45
N ASN A 720 0.70 37.14 -28.62
CA ASN A 720 0.09 36.48 -27.48
C ASN A 720 0.24 37.34 -26.20
N TYR A 721 -0.51 38.41 -26.16
CA TYR A 721 -0.42 39.43 -25.09
C TYR A 721 -0.78 38.89 -23.67
N PRO A 722 -1.73 37.97 -23.50
CA PRO A 722 -2.00 37.40 -22.16
C PRO A 722 -0.77 36.69 -21.57
N MET A 723 -0.10 35.85 -22.34
CA MET A 723 1.11 35.12 -21.91
C MET A 723 2.31 36.05 -21.76
N ALA A 724 2.41 37.07 -22.62
CA ALA A 724 3.43 38.11 -22.49
C ALA A 724 3.30 38.84 -21.15
N LYS A 725 2.07 39.23 -20.78
CA LYS A 725 1.78 39.90 -19.50
C LYS A 725 2.19 39.01 -18.29
N GLU A 726 1.88 37.72 -18.34
CA GLU A 726 2.24 36.80 -17.28
C GLU A 726 3.77 36.67 -17.13
N ALA A 727 4.48 36.51 -18.24
CA ALA A 727 5.94 36.41 -18.25
C ALA A 727 6.61 37.70 -17.74
N PHE A 728 6.15 38.90 -18.17
CA PHE A 728 6.64 40.17 -17.61
C PHE A 728 6.33 40.32 -16.13
N PHE A 729 5.16 39.86 -15.69
CA PHE A 729 4.82 39.92 -14.27
C PHE A 729 5.76 39.03 -13.43
N ARG A 730 6.11 37.88 -13.93
CA ARG A 730 7.10 37.01 -13.27
C ARG A 730 8.50 37.61 -13.25
N GLU A 731 8.94 38.20 -14.33
CA GLU A 731 10.18 38.97 -14.39
C GLU A 731 10.20 40.09 -13.34
N PHE A 732 9.14 40.87 -13.26
CA PHE A 732 8.97 41.96 -12.30
C PHE A 732 9.04 41.42 -10.84
N GLU A 733 8.33 40.35 -10.51
CA GLU A 733 8.38 39.74 -9.18
C GLU A 733 9.80 39.27 -8.80
N LEU A 734 10.54 38.70 -9.73
CA LEU A 734 11.93 38.28 -9.51
C LEU A 734 12.84 39.49 -9.27
N ARG A 735 12.74 40.52 -10.11
CA ARG A 735 13.51 41.78 -9.94
C ARG A 735 13.20 42.43 -8.59
N LYS A 736 11.93 42.52 -8.23
CA LYS A 736 11.48 43.05 -6.95
C LYS A 736 12.03 42.26 -5.77
N LYS A 737 12.04 40.94 -5.88
CA LYS A 737 12.54 40.03 -4.80
C LYS A 737 14.05 40.15 -4.58
N TYR A 738 14.82 40.30 -5.65
CA TYR A 738 16.27 40.21 -5.60
C TYR A 738 17.01 41.54 -5.70
N LEU A 739 16.47 42.51 -6.43
CA LEU A 739 17.07 43.84 -6.64
C LEU A 739 16.42 44.95 -5.79
N GLY A 740 15.19 44.69 -5.29
CA GLY A 740 14.44 45.69 -4.52
C GLY A 740 13.61 46.66 -5.39
N TRP A 741 12.83 47.52 -4.73
CA TRP A 741 11.91 48.47 -5.39
C TRP A 741 12.61 49.73 -5.97
N GLU A 742 13.80 50.06 -5.49
CA GLU A 742 14.50 51.31 -5.79
C GLU A 742 15.50 51.18 -6.95
N GLU A 743 15.68 50.01 -7.48
CA GLU A 743 16.57 49.79 -8.63
C GLU A 743 15.87 50.18 -9.93
N GLU A 744 16.56 51.00 -10.77
CA GLU A 744 16.05 51.49 -12.07
C GLU A 744 15.53 50.34 -12.95
N ASP A 745 16.21 49.21 -12.95
CA ASP A 745 15.84 48.02 -13.70
C ASP A 745 14.55 47.33 -13.22
N THR A 746 14.08 47.66 -12.00
CA THR A 746 12.79 47.13 -11.47
C THR A 746 11.63 48.05 -11.83
N ILE A 747 11.90 49.34 -12.06
CA ILE A 747 10.90 50.39 -12.37
C ILE A 747 10.57 50.42 -13.87
N LEU A 748 11.53 50.11 -14.73
CA LEU A 748 11.35 50.07 -16.19
C LEU A 748 10.72 48.75 -16.65
#